data_7f994f1f8e2d50a8e23fd7ed0dceceef
#
_entry.id   7f994f1f8e2d50a8e23fd7ed0dceceef
#
_cell.length_a   1.000
_cell.length_b   1.000
_cell.length_c   1.000
_cell.angle_alpha   90.00
_cell.angle_beta   90.00
_cell.angle_gamma   90.00
#
_symmetry.space_group_name_H-M   'P 1'
#
loop_
_entity.id
_entity.type
_entity.pdbx_description
1 polymer ?
#
loop_
_entity_poly.entity_id
_entity_poly.type
_entity_poly.pdbx_seq_one_letter_code
_entity_poly.pdbx_strand_id
1 'polypeptide(L)'
;MSQERAAAASAVPLEELSGWPGELCQQELPTVLPRLLSMYQQSDSWIEHIQILKIIVEMFLPHMNHLTLEQTFFSQVLPKAVKLFDDMMCELTSQARELSSQNLEIQTSLRNILQTMVQVLGALTGCVQHVCATQESIVLENIPSLPSSVLHVVRSTFVHCKNSESVYSGRLHLVSDLLQALFKEAYSLQKQLMELLDMVCVDPVVVEDDGVLNMVIVIHSLLDMCSVISSMDHAFHANTWKFIIKQSVKHQAVVKSRLKHKEIVASLCEDLLGSFQSCLQLAEQVAQSGAQDNADYRVFQKTLKLCRFFASSLLHYTKEFLPFLSDACCALHQLYLQIHSRCPPSLYAAAIPEAQREEIAGTVLGTLEPLVSQLLTFRPFVHAVLDGQPELPCDLQFPQCLLLVGVMSQLPAQPEDVQALWAAQGQGPAAAPRASLLTALFRSFEQCSAELSLPVHVQGVGDGGPAMATATLYEHVCVCLCAFIASFPPLLFPGLDAALLTAVLSSSMVTALLAMDAWCFLARYGTAELCAHHVTVVAHLVRSCPGECHQLSHLSVLLRRLFFFMAPPQQVEFLQEFSPEEAANLPVWQHLCLQAFPAELRRQAAQEVTRAAVTQSQRWLSSQRTTRDLDSLNTALSALLAVCHSAGEALETGQWTAVMEVGGQLWAHLNAELVTGQPYVQQTLSLLFPLLGFFIQTLDSRLISQVVTLQASLLAGEPPDHVRLAVLDFVSSLGKLVISPALQDQLLPGLSSVLASLLADSSWLLEQHALEAVTRFAEGTNLEEIVPQCLSSEEMKNKVVSFLEKTGCVDETAAARVERVKQERQVFWESSAQAALEEAEWSSFQPYAKRARPEPPPEEEYKAAMQAAAGALGALALLLRKRPAPAWLPRDVELLRQKVEELRRHVLTDGT
;
A
#
# COMPACT_ATOMS: atom_id res chain seq x y z
N MET A 1 -4.81 -69.19 -52.46
CA MET A 1 -4.98 -67.83 -53.01
C MET A 1 -4.82 -66.72 -51.94
N SER A 2 -5.32 -66.90 -50.71
CA SER A 2 -5.14 -65.92 -49.63
C SER A 2 -3.68 -65.88 -49.10
N GLN A 3 -2.99 -66.95 -48.94
CA GLN A 3 -1.62 -67.01 -48.42
C GLN A 3 -0.56 -66.50 -49.44
N GLU A 4 -0.78 -66.74 -50.72
CA GLU A 4 0.11 -66.26 -51.78
C GLU A 4 -0.03 -64.74 -52.02
N ARG A 5 -1.24 -64.16 -51.85
CA ARG A 5 -1.43 -62.73 -51.90
C ARG A 5 -0.78 -62.03 -50.69
N ALA A 6 -0.93 -62.68 -49.52
CA ALA A 6 -0.28 -62.12 -48.29
C ALA A 6 1.23 -62.12 -48.37
N ALA A 7 1.82 -63.19 -49.03
CA ALA A 7 3.27 -63.22 -49.27
C ALA A 7 3.73 -62.25 -50.33
N ALA A 8 2.91 -61.99 -51.37
CA ALA A 8 3.21 -60.93 -52.38
C ALA A 8 3.13 -59.53 -51.86
N ALA A 9 2.13 -59.22 -51.06
CA ALA A 9 1.98 -57.93 -50.41
C ALA A 9 3.11 -57.67 -49.36
N SER A 10 3.66 -58.75 -48.83
CA SER A 10 4.78 -58.69 -47.86
C SER A 10 6.13 -58.30 -48.48
N ALA A 11 6.26 -58.26 -49.80
CA ALA A 11 7.52 -58.04 -50.52
C ALA A 11 7.58 -56.70 -51.27
N VAL A 12 6.49 -55.84 -51.19
CA VAL A 12 6.40 -54.58 -51.93
C VAL A 12 7.35 -53.55 -51.33
N PRO A 13 8.19 -52.87 -52.14
CA PRO A 13 9.03 -51.74 -51.70
C PRO A 13 8.21 -50.56 -51.20
N LEU A 14 8.76 -49.78 -50.26
CA LEU A 14 8.11 -48.59 -49.72
C LEU A 14 7.73 -47.56 -50.81
N GLU A 15 8.54 -47.36 -51.81
CA GLU A 15 8.31 -46.44 -52.92
C GLU A 15 7.06 -46.80 -53.74
N GLU A 16 6.78 -48.08 -53.90
CA GLU A 16 5.61 -48.58 -54.67
C GLU A 16 4.33 -48.39 -53.90
N LEU A 17 4.33 -48.42 -52.53
CA LEU A 17 3.19 -48.23 -51.68
C LEU A 17 2.62 -46.80 -51.79
N SER A 18 3.44 -45.79 -52.02
CA SER A 18 3.07 -44.39 -52.18
C SER A 18 2.25 -44.10 -53.45
N GLY A 19 2.27 -45.04 -54.43
CA GLY A 19 1.49 -44.93 -55.66
C GLY A 19 0.20 -45.74 -55.70
N TRP A 20 -0.21 -46.38 -54.59
CA TRP A 20 -1.38 -47.27 -54.60
C TRP A 20 -2.69 -46.44 -54.66
N PRO A 21 -3.71 -46.94 -55.41
CA PRO A 21 -5.04 -46.39 -55.37
C PRO A 21 -5.69 -46.64 -54.02
N GLY A 22 -6.55 -45.74 -53.53
CA GLY A 22 -7.22 -45.83 -52.22
C GLY A 22 -7.97 -47.16 -51.99
N GLU A 23 -8.63 -47.69 -53.05
CA GLU A 23 -9.34 -49.01 -52.95
C GLU A 23 -8.37 -50.18 -52.61
N LEU A 24 -7.15 -50.13 -53.13
CA LEU A 24 -6.13 -51.14 -52.84
C LEU A 24 -5.59 -50.97 -51.42
N CYS A 25 -5.37 -49.73 -50.98
CA CYS A 25 -4.95 -49.43 -49.61
C CYS A 25 -5.97 -49.91 -48.58
N GLN A 26 -7.27 -49.77 -48.86
CA GLN A 26 -8.35 -50.22 -47.98
C GLN A 26 -8.41 -51.79 -47.91
N GLN A 27 -8.21 -52.45 -49.01
CA GLN A 27 -8.24 -53.93 -49.08
C GLN A 27 -7.04 -54.58 -48.38
N GLU A 28 -5.87 -53.98 -48.54
CA GLU A 28 -4.60 -54.51 -48.02
C GLU A 28 -4.22 -53.95 -46.64
N LEU A 29 -5.04 -53.07 -46.10
CA LEU A 29 -4.82 -52.41 -44.79
C LEU A 29 -4.49 -53.48 -43.68
N PRO A 30 -5.24 -54.57 -43.54
CA PRO A 30 -5.00 -55.56 -42.46
C PRO A 30 -3.65 -56.29 -42.57
N THR A 31 -3.09 -56.32 -43.77
CA THR A 31 -1.83 -57.06 -44.07
C THR A 31 -0.63 -56.13 -44.06
N VAL A 32 -0.76 -54.95 -44.65
CA VAL A 32 0.36 -54.00 -44.84
C VAL A 32 0.61 -53.12 -43.62
N LEU A 33 -0.45 -52.67 -42.89
CA LEU A 33 -0.26 -51.84 -41.72
C LEU A 33 0.56 -52.49 -40.61
N PRO A 34 0.32 -53.75 -40.16
CA PRO A 34 1.15 -54.39 -39.14
C PRO A 34 2.62 -54.53 -39.57
N ARG A 35 2.86 -54.73 -40.88
CA ARG A 35 4.22 -54.77 -41.42
C ARG A 35 4.90 -53.41 -41.35
N LEU A 36 4.24 -52.37 -41.81
CA LEU A 36 4.77 -50.98 -41.74
C LEU A 36 5.05 -50.55 -40.30
N LEU A 37 4.16 -50.92 -39.36
CA LEU A 37 4.38 -50.67 -37.92
C LEU A 37 5.57 -51.44 -37.39
N SER A 38 5.78 -52.72 -37.78
CA SER A 38 6.95 -53.50 -37.41
C SER A 38 8.25 -52.90 -37.98
N MET A 39 8.26 -52.50 -39.25
CA MET A 39 9.40 -51.80 -39.88
C MET A 39 9.67 -50.50 -39.17
N TYR A 40 8.65 -49.70 -38.85
CA TYR A 40 8.78 -48.46 -38.12
C TYR A 40 9.40 -48.65 -36.73
N GLN A 41 9.00 -49.71 -36.04
CA GLN A 41 9.57 -50.03 -34.70
C GLN A 41 11.01 -50.54 -34.76
N GLN A 42 11.41 -51.23 -35.83
CA GLN A 42 12.71 -51.87 -35.97
C GLN A 42 13.78 -51.03 -36.67
N SER A 43 13.36 -50.00 -37.42
CA SER A 43 14.31 -49.17 -38.14
C SER A 43 15.10 -48.26 -37.18
N ASP A 44 16.36 -48.03 -37.52
CA ASP A 44 17.27 -47.03 -36.89
C ASP A 44 17.54 -45.80 -37.80
N SER A 45 16.97 -45.78 -39.02
CA SER A 45 17.17 -44.71 -39.99
C SER A 45 16.07 -43.65 -39.89
N TRP A 46 16.42 -42.40 -39.61
CA TRP A 46 15.46 -41.29 -39.57
C TRP A 46 14.72 -41.10 -40.91
N ILE A 47 15.38 -41.28 -42.02
CA ILE A 47 14.79 -41.18 -43.37
C ILE A 47 13.72 -42.25 -43.58
N GLU A 48 14.03 -43.45 -43.21
CA GLU A 48 13.08 -44.58 -43.31
C GLU A 48 11.88 -44.39 -42.40
N HIS A 49 12.07 -43.95 -41.15
CA HIS A 49 10.97 -43.62 -40.22
C HIS A 49 10.00 -42.61 -40.84
N ILE A 50 10.51 -41.57 -41.48
CA ILE A 50 9.68 -40.55 -42.08
C ILE A 50 8.97 -41.04 -43.33
N GLN A 51 9.63 -41.81 -44.13
CA GLN A 51 8.96 -42.42 -45.29
C GLN A 51 7.83 -43.31 -44.89
N ILE A 52 8.05 -44.18 -43.89
CA ILE A 52 7.00 -45.03 -43.36
C ILE A 52 5.86 -44.24 -42.75
N LEU A 53 6.19 -43.22 -41.90
CA LEU A 53 5.19 -42.38 -41.27
C LEU A 53 4.33 -41.65 -42.29
N LYS A 54 4.93 -41.10 -43.36
CA LYS A 54 4.21 -40.43 -44.45
C LYS A 54 3.29 -41.39 -45.18
N ILE A 55 3.80 -42.58 -45.55
CA ILE A 55 3.00 -43.58 -46.27
C ILE A 55 1.80 -43.99 -45.39
N ILE A 56 2.00 -44.19 -44.10
CA ILE A 56 0.89 -44.53 -43.20
C ILE A 56 -0.15 -43.41 -43.15
N VAL A 57 0.31 -42.15 -42.97
CA VAL A 57 -0.56 -40.98 -42.81
C VAL A 57 -1.31 -40.63 -44.11
N GLU A 58 -0.63 -40.66 -45.23
CA GLU A 58 -1.21 -40.25 -46.51
C GLU A 58 -2.05 -41.32 -47.17
N MET A 59 -1.59 -42.59 -47.07
CA MET A 59 -2.21 -43.71 -47.83
C MET A 59 -3.16 -44.59 -47.00
N PHE A 60 -2.84 -44.87 -45.74
CA PHE A 60 -3.57 -45.85 -44.94
C PHE A 60 -4.50 -45.24 -43.88
N LEU A 61 -4.10 -44.13 -43.27
CA LEU A 61 -4.86 -43.45 -42.20
C LEU A 61 -6.30 -43.09 -42.65
N PRO A 62 -6.56 -42.63 -43.89
CA PRO A 62 -7.94 -42.38 -44.37
C PRO A 62 -8.87 -43.60 -44.36
N HIS A 63 -8.33 -44.79 -44.31
CA HIS A 63 -9.10 -46.04 -44.33
C HIS A 63 -9.20 -46.73 -42.98
N MET A 64 -8.62 -46.14 -41.89
CA MET A 64 -8.69 -46.67 -40.55
C MET A 64 -9.98 -46.28 -39.82
N ASN A 65 -10.44 -47.17 -38.92
CA ASN A 65 -11.58 -46.91 -38.09
C ASN A 65 -11.21 -45.98 -36.92
N HIS A 66 -11.92 -44.88 -36.79
CA HIS A 66 -11.66 -43.82 -35.77
C HIS A 66 -11.72 -44.33 -34.33
N LEU A 67 -12.60 -45.27 -34.01
CA LEU A 67 -12.71 -45.83 -32.66
C LEU A 67 -11.50 -46.68 -32.27
N THR A 68 -10.71 -47.13 -33.23
CA THR A 68 -9.53 -48.00 -33.00
C THR A 68 -8.22 -47.30 -33.31
N LEU A 69 -8.23 -46.03 -33.73
CA LEU A 69 -7.03 -45.28 -34.12
C LEU A 69 -5.98 -45.19 -33.00
N GLU A 70 -6.39 -45.02 -31.78
CA GLU A 70 -5.45 -44.99 -30.64
C GLU A 70 -4.73 -46.35 -30.52
N GLN A 71 -5.46 -47.43 -30.50
CA GLN A 71 -4.89 -48.77 -30.29
C GLN A 71 -4.12 -49.28 -31.49
N THR A 72 -4.59 -48.98 -32.71
CA THR A 72 -3.98 -49.54 -33.93
C THR A 72 -2.83 -48.69 -34.46
N PHE A 73 -2.80 -47.40 -34.15
CA PHE A 73 -1.82 -46.49 -34.74
C PHE A 73 -1.18 -45.51 -33.72
N PHE A 74 -1.95 -44.64 -33.06
CA PHE A 74 -1.37 -43.55 -32.31
C PHE A 74 -0.52 -44.03 -31.14
N SER A 75 -0.99 -44.93 -30.31
CA SER A 75 -0.20 -45.48 -29.18
C SER A 75 1.07 -46.20 -29.59
N GLN A 76 1.10 -46.73 -30.80
CA GLN A 76 2.25 -47.49 -31.31
C GLN A 76 3.28 -46.60 -32.02
N VAL A 77 2.85 -45.56 -32.71
CA VAL A 77 3.71 -44.76 -33.59
C VAL A 77 4.15 -43.44 -32.95
N LEU A 78 3.21 -42.73 -32.31
CA LEU A 78 3.47 -41.38 -31.81
C LEU A 78 4.57 -41.29 -30.71
N PRO A 79 4.65 -42.24 -29.74
CA PRO A 79 5.73 -42.17 -28.75
C PRO A 79 7.12 -42.27 -29.38
N LYS A 80 7.25 -43.13 -30.45
CA LYS A 80 8.50 -43.25 -31.18
C LYS A 80 8.78 -42.02 -32.07
N ALA A 81 7.75 -41.45 -32.68
CA ALA A 81 7.86 -40.17 -33.42
C ALA A 81 8.33 -39.03 -32.54
N VAL A 82 7.82 -38.91 -31.32
CA VAL A 82 8.27 -37.94 -30.31
C VAL A 82 9.75 -38.18 -29.96
N LYS A 83 10.12 -39.42 -29.65
CA LYS A 83 11.51 -39.75 -29.33
C LYS A 83 12.45 -39.42 -30.50
N LEU A 84 12.05 -39.80 -31.74
CA LEU A 84 12.78 -39.48 -32.94
C LEU A 84 13.00 -37.96 -33.07
N PHE A 85 11.97 -37.18 -32.82
CA PHE A 85 12.04 -35.69 -32.85
C PHE A 85 12.99 -35.14 -31.79
N ASP A 86 12.95 -35.70 -30.56
CA ASP A 86 13.85 -35.30 -29.48
C ASP A 86 15.30 -35.67 -29.78
N ASP A 87 15.56 -36.87 -30.35
CA ASP A 87 16.88 -37.28 -30.77
C ASP A 87 17.43 -36.36 -31.88
N MET A 88 16.60 -35.95 -32.88
CA MET A 88 16.96 -34.99 -33.91
C MET A 88 17.24 -33.58 -33.31
N MET A 89 16.46 -33.18 -32.31
CA MET A 89 16.64 -31.90 -31.62
C MET A 89 17.96 -31.87 -30.83
N CYS A 90 18.32 -32.97 -30.17
CA CYS A 90 19.59 -33.11 -29.46
C CYS A 90 20.78 -33.04 -30.44
N GLU A 91 20.71 -33.79 -31.56
CA GLU A 91 21.73 -33.78 -32.57
C GLU A 91 21.88 -32.40 -33.24
N LEU A 92 20.74 -31.77 -33.57
CA LEU A 92 20.70 -30.39 -34.10
C LEU A 92 21.42 -29.41 -33.17
N THR A 93 21.15 -29.49 -31.87
CA THR A 93 21.76 -28.61 -30.87
C THR A 93 23.25 -28.89 -30.69
N SER A 94 23.66 -30.15 -30.81
CA SER A 94 25.07 -30.54 -30.77
C SER A 94 25.85 -30.00 -31.96
N GLN A 95 25.38 -30.26 -33.18
CA GLN A 95 26.01 -29.81 -34.42
C GLN A 95 25.98 -28.29 -34.63
N ALA A 96 24.95 -27.61 -34.08
CA ALA A 96 24.83 -26.15 -34.18
C ALA A 96 26.00 -25.39 -33.52
N ARG A 97 26.63 -25.98 -32.50
CA ARG A 97 27.82 -25.41 -31.84
C ARG A 97 29.04 -25.40 -32.73
N GLU A 98 29.11 -26.35 -33.65
CA GLU A 98 30.24 -26.51 -34.60
C GLU A 98 29.96 -25.85 -35.97
N LEU A 99 28.81 -25.21 -36.16
CA LEU A 99 28.38 -24.57 -37.38
C LEU A 99 29.38 -23.46 -37.78
N SER A 100 29.92 -23.56 -38.98
CA SER A 100 30.81 -22.58 -39.58
C SER A 100 30.49 -22.41 -41.06
N SER A 101 30.72 -21.23 -41.62
CA SER A 101 30.57 -20.98 -43.06
C SER A 101 31.60 -21.76 -43.92
N GLN A 102 32.64 -22.29 -43.28
CA GLN A 102 33.68 -23.09 -43.95
C GLN A 102 33.42 -24.60 -43.86
N ASN A 103 32.51 -25.04 -42.96
CA ASN A 103 32.19 -26.45 -42.81
C ASN A 103 30.87 -26.79 -43.52
N LEU A 104 30.99 -27.14 -44.79
CA LEU A 104 29.84 -27.43 -45.65
C LEU A 104 29.10 -28.74 -45.24
N GLU A 105 29.82 -29.69 -44.66
CA GLU A 105 29.24 -30.97 -44.23
C GLU A 105 28.28 -30.75 -43.06
N ILE A 106 28.70 -30.05 -42.03
CA ILE A 106 27.85 -29.73 -40.88
C ILE A 106 26.66 -28.88 -41.32
N GLN A 107 26.87 -27.89 -42.19
CA GLN A 107 25.77 -27.08 -42.72
C GLN A 107 24.75 -27.93 -43.47
N THR A 108 25.21 -28.86 -44.31
CA THR A 108 24.30 -29.77 -45.03
C THR A 108 23.57 -30.72 -44.07
N SER A 109 24.29 -31.29 -43.09
CA SER A 109 23.71 -32.15 -42.06
C SER A 109 22.60 -31.41 -41.28
N LEU A 110 22.88 -30.21 -40.76
CA LEU A 110 21.89 -29.38 -40.03
C LEU A 110 20.65 -29.06 -40.88
N ARG A 111 20.87 -28.72 -42.16
CA ARG A 111 19.77 -28.45 -43.08
C ARG A 111 18.92 -29.71 -43.31
N ASN A 112 19.53 -30.85 -43.43
CA ASN A 112 18.82 -32.14 -43.58
C ASN A 112 18.00 -32.49 -42.31
N ILE A 113 18.61 -32.32 -41.13
CA ILE A 113 17.90 -32.54 -39.87
C ILE A 113 16.67 -31.62 -39.77
N LEU A 114 16.84 -30.29 -40.00
CA LEU A 114 15.74 -29.33 -39.97
C LEU A 114 14.63 -29.67 -40.97
N GLN A 115 14.98 -30.04 -42.18
CA GLN A 115 14.04 -30.43 -43.22
C GLN A 115 13.28 -31.72 -42.84
N THR A 116 13.96 -32.63 -42.21
CA THR A 116 13.40 -33.84 -41.67
C THR A 116 12.39 -33.58 -40.55
N MET A 117 12.75 -32.68 -39.63
CA MET A 117 11.86 -32.23 -38.57
C MET A 117 10.58 -31.56 -39.10
N VAL A 118 10.71 -30.73 -40.15
CA VAL A 118 9.54 -30.13 -40.84
C VAL A 118 8.62 -31.23 -41.41
N GLN A 119 9.19 -32.31 -41.94
CA GLN A 119 8.40 -33.41 -42.49
C GLN A 119 7.67 -34.20 -41.36
N VAL A 120 8.27 -34.35 -40.17
CA VAL A 120 7.59 -34.96 -39.00
C VAL A 120 6.41 -34.10 -38.58
N LEU A 121 6.61 -32.78 -38.45
CA LEU A 121 5.50 -31.84 -38.17
C LEU A 121 4.39 -31.96 -39.21
N GLY A 122 4.71 -32.02 -40.50
CA GLY A 122 3.74 -32.21 -41.59
C GLY A 122 2.95 -33.52 -41.46
N ALA A 123 3.61 -34.61 -41.12
CA ALA A 123 2.92 -35.89 -40.86
C ALA A 123 1.97 -35.84 -39.66
N LEU A 124 2.39 -35.16 -38.54
CA LEU A 124 1.50 -34.94 -37.39
C LEU A 124 0.32 -34.04 -37.77
N THR A 125 0.56 -33.03 -38.60
CA THR A 125 -0.49 -32.17 -39.19
C THR A 125 -1.51 -33.01 -39.95
N GLY A 126 -1.06 -33.94 -40.76
CA GLY A 126 -1.93 -34.90 -41.48
C GLY A 126 -2.76 -35.79 -40.52
N CYS A 127 -2.19 -36.23 -39.41
CA CYS A 127 -2.91 -36.98 -38.39
C CYS A 127 -4.05 -36.12 -37.77
N VAL A 128 -3.75 -34.88 -37.38
CA VAL A 128 -4.76 -33.97 -36.82
C VAL A 128 -5.86 -33.64 -37.82
N GLN A 129 -5.48 -33.36 -39.07
CA GLN A 129 -6.44 -33.05 -40.15
C GLN A 129 -7.37 -34.22 -40.43
N HIS A 130 -6.84 -35.43 -40.44
CA HIS A 130 -7.66 -36.64 -40.64
C HIS A 130 -8.70 -36.78 -39.54
N VAL A 131 -8.33 -36.63 -38.26
CA VAL A 131 -9.29 -36.69 -37.13
C VAL A 131 -10.31 -35.52 -37.22
N CYS A 132 -9.89 -34.31 -37.60
CA CYS A 132 -10.79 -33.17 -37.82
C CYS A 132 -11.81 -33.39 -38.96
N ALA A 133 -11.43 -34.15 -40.02
CA ALA A 133 -12.29 -34.39 -41.17
C ALA A 133 -13.43 -35.38 -40.89
N THR A 134 -13.37 -36.09 -39.77
CA THR A 134 -14.44 -37.02 -39.39
C THR A 134 -15.69 -36.28 -38.92
N GLN A 135 -16.84 -36.66 -39.41
CA GLN A 135 -18.15 -36.02 -39.07
C GLN A 135 -18.72 -36.58 -37.75
N GLU A 136 -18.00 -37.44 -37.06
CA GLU A 136 -18.43 -38.03 -35.81
C GLU A 136 -18.03 -37.21 -34.59
N SER A 137 -18.80 -37.32 -33.51
CA SER A 137 -18.46 -36.72 -32.22
C SER A 137 -17.12 -37.26 -31.68
N ILE A 138 -16.10 -36.39 -31.60
CA ILE A 138 -14.76 -36.76 -31.18
C ILE A 138 -14.71 -36.76 -29.64
N VAL A 139 -14.36 -37.90 -29.07
CA VAL A 139 -14.10 -38.04 -27.63
C VAL A 139 -12.57 -38.12 -27.41
N LEU A 140 -12.05 -37.33 -26.49
CA LEU A 140 -10.61 -37.22 -26.22
C LEU A 140 -9.99 -38.57 -25.78
N GLU A 141 -10.78 -39.41 -25.14
CA GLU A 141 -10.41 -40.76 -24.71
C GLU A 141 -10.02 -41.71 -25.85
N ASN A 142 -10.54 -41.43 -27.04
CA ASN A 142 -10.24 -42.23 -28.23
C ASN A 142 -8.94 -41.83 -28.94
N ILE A 143 -8.32 -40.70 -28.51
CA ILE A 143 -7.10 -40.17 -29.15
C ILE A 143 -6.13 -39.55 -28.11
N PRO A 144 -5.90 -40.14 -26.91
CA PRO A 144 -5.15 -39.46 -25.83
C PRO A 144 -3.69 -39.20 -26.21
N SER A 145 -3.07 -40.05 -27.04
CA SER A 145 -1.68 -39.93 -27.44
C SER A 145 -1.44 -38.80 -28.45
N LEU A 146 -2.44 -38.43 -29.25
CA LEU A 146 -2.27 -37.44 -30.32
C LEU A 146 -2.04 -36.02 -29.77
N PRO A 147 -2.91 -35.45 -28.90
CA PRO A 147 -2.68 -34.12 -28.35
C PRO A 147 -1.38 -34.00 -27.55
N SER A 148 -1.09 -34.99 -26.71
CA SER A 148 0.14 -34.98 -25.89
C SER A 148 1.41 -35.00 -26.74
N SER A 149 1.47 -35.81 -27.77
CA SER A 149 2.59 -35.93 -28.70
C SER A 149 2.79 -34.63 -29.52
N VAL A 150 1.70 -34.10 -30.05
CA VAL A 150 1.71 -32.84 -30.81
C VAL A 150 2.20 -31.69 -29.93
N LEU A 151 1.64 -31.54 -28.71
CA LEU A 151 2.02 -30.44 -27.81
C LEU A 151 3.50 -30.53 -27.39
N HIS A 152 4.02 -31.75 -27.18
CA HIS A 152 5.42 -31.99 -26.86
C HIS A 152 6.34 -31.50 -28.00
N VAL A 153 6.09 -31.94 -29.22
CA VAL A 153 6.89 -31.63 -30.40
C VAL A 153 6.81 -30.13 -30.73
N VAL A 154 5.62 -29.55 -30.69
CA VAL A 154 5.40 -28.11 -30.90
C VAL A 154 6.15 -27.27 -29.86
N ARG A 155 6.06 -27.65 -28.57
CA ARG A 155 6.77 -26.96 -27.48
C ARG A 155 8.29 -27.02 -27.68
N SER A 156 8.84 -28.19 -27.99
CA SER A 156 10.27 -28.37 -28.25
C SER A 156 10.72 -27.50 -29.40
N THR A 157 9.91 -27.42 -30.46
CA THR A 157 10.17 -26.55 -31.63
C THR A 157 10.21 -25.06 -31.23
N PHE A 158 9.20 -24.57 -30.49
CA PHE A 158 9.16 -23.15 -30.10
C PHE A 158 10.29 -22.79 -29.14
N VAL A 159 10.64 -23.65 -28.20
CA VAL A 159 11.79 -23.45 -27.31
C VAL A 159 13.08 -23.35 -28.13
N HIS A 160 13.27 -24.23 -29.10
CA HIS A 160 14.45 -24.16 -29.99
C HIS A 160 14.48 -22.86 -30.82
N CYS A 161 13.34 -22.47 -31.44
CA CYS A 161 13.23 -21.24 -32.21
C CYS A 161 13.46 -19.99 -31.34
N LYS A 162 12.94 -19.97 -30.10
CA LYS A 162 13.19 -18.87 -29.15
C LYS A 162 14.66 -18.69 -28.82
N ASN A 163 15.37 -19.80 -28.62
CA ASN A 163 16.78 -19.82 -28.24
C ASN A 163 17.74 -19.86 -29.44
N SER A 164 17.24 -19.79 -30.69
CA SER A 164 17.99 -20.01 -31.88
C SER A 164 19.23 -19.11 -32.03
N GLU A 165 19.14 -17.83 -31.64
CA GLU A 165 20.26 -16.89 -31.68
C GLU A 165 21.46 -17.34 -30.83
N SER A 166 21.19 -17.82 -29.62
CA SER A 166 22.20 -18.38 -28.73
C SER A 166 22.71 -19.75 -29.19
N VAL A 167 21.83 -20.61 -29.71
CA VAL A 167 22.16 -21.95 -30.18
C VAL A 167 23.08 -21.90 -31.39
N TYR A 168 22.79 -21.03 -32.38
CA TYR A 168 23.55 -20.90 -33.61
C TYR A 168 24.66 -19.85 -33.53
N SER A 169 24.90 -19.22 -32.38
CA SER A 169 26.05 -18.32 -32.11
C SER A 169 26.28 -17.25 -33.19
N GLY A 170 25.21 -16.54 -33.59
CA GLY A 170 25.23 -15.47 -34.58
C GLY A 170 25.30 -15.94 -36.04
N ARG A 171 25.26 -17.26 -36.32
CA ARG A 171 25.29 -17.83 -37.70
C ARG A 171 23.90 -18.28 -38.16
N LEU A 172 22.87 -17.71 -37.60
CA LEU A 172 21.46 -18.02 -37.87
C LEU A 172 21.12 -17.91 -39.36
N HIS A 173 21.73 -16.99 -40.08
CA HIS A 173 21.50 -16.73 -41.50
C HIS A 173 21.74 -17.96 -42.42
N LEU A 174 22.52 -18.95 -41.96
CA LEU A 174 22.82 -20.18 -42.74
C LEU A 174 21.67 -21.19 -42.77
N VAL A 175 20.75 -21.08 -41.79
CA VAL A 175 19.62 -22.01 -41.57
C VAL A 175 18.26 -21.30 -41.32
N SER A 176 18.25 -19.97 -41.48
CA SER A 176 17.07 -19.15 -41.12
C SER A 176 15.81 -19.50 -41.92
N ASP A 177 15.98 -19.89 -43.19
CA ASP A 177 14.89 -20.32 -44.06
C ASP A 177 14.19 -21.58 -43.53
N LEU A 178 14.95 -22.57 -43.08
CA LEU A 178 14.45 -23.82 -42.54
C LEU A 178 13.90 -23.65 -41.11
N LEU A 179 14.54 -22.81 -40.30
CA LEU A 179 13.98 -22.47 -38.98
C LEU A 179 12.63 -21.73 -39.09
N GLN A 180 12.51 -20.85 -40.07
CA GLN A 180 11.24 -20.19 -40.37
C GLN A 180 10.19 -21.19 -40.89
N ALA A 181 10.58 -22.14 -41.70
CA ALA A 181 9.68 -23.22 -42.15
C ALA A 181 9.23 -24.10 -40.98
N LEU A 182 10.18 -24.48 -40.12
CA LEU A 182 9.92 -25.27 -38.90
C LEU A 182 8.95 -24.55 -37.97
N PHE A 183 9.15 -23.26 -37.72
CA PHE A 183 8.25 -22.44 -36.92
C PHE A 183 6.84 -22.36 -37.52
N LYS A 184 6.74 -22.09 -38.82
CA LYS A 184 5.45 -22.00 -39.53
C LYS A 184 4.67 -23.30 -39.46
N GLU A 185 5.35 -24.42 -39.62
CA GLU A 185 4.70 -25.75 -39.58
C GLU A 185 4.22 -26.06 -38.16
N ALA A 186 5.04 -25.78 -37.12
CA ALA A 186 4.64 -25.94 -35.73
C ALA A 186 3.45 -25.02 -35.37
N TYR A 187 3.45 -23.78 -35.85
CA TYR A 187 2.34 -22.83 -35.70
C TYR A 187 1.06 -23.39 -36.35
N SER A 188 1.15 -23.88 -37.56
CA SER A 188 0.00 -24.48 -38.29
C SER A 188 -0.54 -25.70 -37.56
N LEU A 189 0.36 -26.57 -37.09
CA LEU A 189 0.00 -27.78 -36.31
C LEU A 189 -0.70 -27.44 -35.01
N GLN A 190 -0.19 -26.47 -34.23
CA GLN A 190 -0.87 -26.04 -33.02
C GLN A 190 -2.24 -25.47 -33.29
N LYS A 191 -2.38 -24.65 -34.34
CA LYS A 191 -3.68 -24.07 -34.71
C LYS A 191 -4.67 -25.16 -35.05
N GLN A 192 -4.31 -26.17 -35.84
CA GLN A 192 -5.15 -27.28 -36.19
C GLN A 192 -5.51 -28.17 -35.00
N LEU A 193 -4.53 -28.37 -34.09
CA LEU A 193 -4.83 -29.10 -32.84
C LEU A 193 -5.85 -28.34 -32.00
N MET A 194 -5.74 -26.98 -31.89
CA MET A 194 -6.75 -26.18 -31.18
C MET A 194 -8.14 -26.28 -31.85
N GLU A 195 -8.19 -26.33 -33.18
CA GLU A 195 -9.46 -26.54 -33.93
C GLU A 195 -10.03 -27.94 -33.65
N LEU A 196 -9.21 -28.97 -33.61
CA LEU A 196 -9.61 -30.32 -33.20
C LEU A 196 -10.20 -30.34 -31.79
N LEU A 197 -9.49 -29.74 -30.83
CA LEU A 197 -9.90 -29.73 -29.43
C LEU A 197 -11.17 -28.89 -29.18
N ASP A 198 -11.48 -27.92 -30.06
CA ASP A 198 -12.73 -27.16 -30.03
C ASP A 198 -13.93 -28.07 -30.38
N MET A 199 -13.73 -29.09 -31.21
CA MET A 199 -14.79 -30.04 -31.59
C MET A 199 -14.96 -31.15 -30.55
N VAL A 200 -14.01 -31.37 -29.66
CA VAL A 200 -14.06 -32.41 -28.61
C VAL A 200 -15.20 -32.11 -27.61
N CYS A 201 -16.02 -33.11 -27.36
CA CYS A 201 -17.02 -33.13 -26.31
C CYS A 201 -16.52 -33.99 -25.14
N VAL A 202 -16.60 -33.49 -23.91
CA VAL A 202 -16.37 -34.29 -22.69
C VAL A 202 -17.74 -34.48 -22.04
N ASP A 203 -18.23 -35.73 -22.01
CA ASP A 203 -19.54 -36.05 -21.45
C ASP A 203 -19.43 -36.15 -19.92
N PRO A 204 -20.13 -35.30 -19.14
CA PRO A 204 -20.05 -35.33 -17.67
C PRO A 204 -20.63 -36.61 -17.03
N VAL A 205 -21.38 -37.43 -17.76
CA VAL A 205 -22.08 -38.59 -17.22
C VAL A 205 -21.26 -39.89 -17.36
N VAL A 206 -20.33 -39.95 -18.30
CA VAL A 206 -19.56 -41.18 -18.66
C VAL A 206 -18.09 -41.08 -18.27
N VAL A 207 -17.71 -40.02 -17.60
CA VAL A 207 -16.28 -39.70 -17.35
C VAL A 207 -15.63 -40.71 -16.44
N GLU A 208 -14.93 -41.65 -17.00
CA GLU A 208 -13.76 -42.29 -16.35
C GLU A 208 -12.71 -41.19 -16.11
N ASP A 209 -11.98 -41.28 -15.01
CA ASP A 209 -11.06 -40.23 -14.48
C ASP A 209 -9.99 -39.78 -15.51
N ASP A 210 -9.70 -40.61 -16.49
CA ASP A 210 -8.65 -40.42 -17.51
C ASP A 210 -8.98 -39.37 -18.58
N GLY A 211 -10.20 -39.20 -19.01
CA GLY A 211 -10.57 -38.18 -20.04
C GLY A 211 -10.50 -36.77 -19.53
N VAL A 212 -10.87 -36.55 -18.27
CA VAL A 212 -10.72 -35.26 -17.57
C VAL A 212 -9.24 -34.91 -17.39
N LEU A 213 -8.44 -35.90 -16.99
CA LEU A 213 -7.01 -35.74 -16.81
C LEU A 213 -6.32 -35.30 -18.10
N ASN A 214 -6.68 -35.91 -19.24
CA ASN A 214 -6.13 -35.56 -20.55
C ASN A 214 -6.43 -34.12 -20.94
N MET A 215 -7.66 -33.61 -20.71
CA MET A 215 -8.01 -32.22 -20.99
C MET A 215 -7.23 -31.24 -20.08
N VAL A 216 -7.08 -31.56 -18.79
CA VAL A 216 -6.27 -30.79 -17.84
C VAL A 216 -4.81 -30.74 -18.29
N ILE A 217 -4.23 -31.84 -18.71
CA ILE A 217 -2.87 -31.91 -19.25
C ILE A 217 -2.72 -31.02 -20.49
N VAL A 218 -3.68 -31.08 -21.41
CA VAL A 218 -3.69 -30.21 -22.61
C VAL A 218 -3.70 -28.72 -22.23
N ILE A 219 -4.59 -28.31 -21.32
CA ILE A 219 -4.67 -26.92 -20.87
C ILE A 219 -3.35 -26.47 -20.25
N HIS A 220 -2.75 -27.27 -19.38
CA HIS A 220 -1.48 -26.90 -18.75
C HIS A 220 -0.30 -26.92 -19.73
N SER A 221 -0.28 -27.84 -20.70
CA SER A 221 0.75 -27.84 -21.75
C SER A 221 0.67 -26.60 -22.64
N LEU A 222 -0.55 -26.13 -22.94
CA LEU A 222 -0.76 -24.87 -23.66
C LEU A 222 -0.36 -23.66 -22.81
N LEU A 223 -0.59 -23.70 -21.49
CA LEU A 223 -0.14 -22.65 -20.57
C LEU A 223 1.40 -22.55 -20.56
N ASP A 224 2.09 -23.67 -20.47
CA ASP A 224 3.54 -23.72 -20.56
C ASP A 224 4.07 -23.14 -21.89
N MET A 225 3.35 -23.39 -23.00
CA MET A 225 3.69 -22.79 -24.29
C MET A 225 3.47 -21.28 -24.33
N CYS A 226 2.47 -20.72 -23.64
CA CYS A 226 2.27 -19.29 -23.59
C CYS A 226 3.52 -18.56 -23.12
N SER A 227 4.24 -19.07 -22.14
CA SER A 227 5.51 -18.50 -21.66
C SER A 227 6.64 -18.48 -22.69
N VAL A 228 6.58 -19.41 -23.63
CA VAL A 228 7.56 -19.51 -24.72
C VAL A 228 7.23 -18.56 -25.86
N ILE A 229 5.96 -18.56 -26.31
CA ILE A 229 5.52 -17.79 -27.49
C ILE A 229 5.26 -16.32 -27.21
N SER A 230 5.13 -15.90 -25.95
CA SER A 230 4.84 -14.52 -25.53
C SER A 230 5.78 -13.48 -26.16
N SER A 231 7.07 -13.82 -26.29
CA SER A 231 8.08 -12.97 -26.88
C SER A 231 8.28 -13.14 -28.40
N MET A 232 7.58 -14.11 -29.02
CA MET A 232 7.77 -14.46 -30.43
C MET A 232 6.67 -13.90 -31.33
N ASP A 233 5.40 -14.10 -30.95
CA ASP A 233 4.23 -13.66 -31.70
C ASP A 233 3.06 -13.33 -30.78
N HIS A 234 2.80 -12.03 -30.57
CA HIS A 234 1.74 -11.55 -29.68
C HIS A 234 0.34 -11.97 -30.10
N ALA A 235 0.06 -12.09 -31.41
CA ALA A 235 -1.26 -12.48 -31.91
C ALA A 235 -1.52 -13.98 -31.63
N PHE A 236 -0.50 -14.79 -31.84
CA PHE A 236 -0.55 -16.20 -31.56
C PHE A 236 -0.68 -16.47 -30.06
N HIS A 237 0.08 -15.77 -29.26
CA HIS A 237 0.02 -15.80 -27.81
C HIS A 237 -1.41 -15.47 -27.31
N ALA A 238 -2.00 -14.37 -27.78
CA ALA A 238 -3.37 -14.01 -27.43
C ALA A 238 -4.40 -15.05 -27.86
N ASN A 239 -4.24 -15.66 -29.05
CA ASN A 239 -5.13 -16.71 -29.53
C ASN A 239 -5.02 -17.97 -28.68
N THR A 240 -3.80 -18.34 -28.24
CA THR A 240 -3.58 -19.49 -27.34
C THR A 240 -4.27 -19.26 -25.99
N TRP A 241 -4.14 -18.06 -25.41
CA TRP A 241 -4.86 -17.68 -24.19
C TRP A 241 -6.37 -17.72 -24.34
N LYS A 242 -6.88 -17.16 -25.45
CA LYS A 242 -8.31 -17.23 -25.75
C LYS A 242 -8.82 -18.68 -25.78
N PHE A 243 -8.04 -19.57 -26.33
CA PHE A 243 -8.34 -20.99 -26.39
C PHE A 243 -8.31 -21.64 -24.99
N ILE A 244 -7.27 -21.39 -24.19
CA ILE A 244 -7.15 -21.90 -22.81
C ILE A 244 -8.38 -21.52 -21.99
N ILE A 245 -8.76 -20.26 -22.00
CA ILE A 245 -9.91 -19.77 -21.24
C ILE A 245 -11.20 -20.38 -21.76
N LYS A 246 -11.39 -20.42 -23.09
CA LYS A 246 -12.56 -21.02 -23.72
C LYS A 246 -12.73 -22.49 -23.31
N GLN A 247 -11.68 -23.29 -23.36
CA GLN A 247 -11.74 -24.71 -22.99
C GLN A 247 -11.94 -24.90 -21.48
N SER A 248 -11.27 -24.09 -20.65
CA SER A 248 -11.47 -24.12 -19.19
C SER A 248 -12.95 -23.85 -18.83
N VAL A 249 -13.59 -22.88 -19.46
CA VAL A 249 -15.00 -22.53 -19.22
C VAL A 249 -15.94 -23.56 -19.86
N LYS A 250 -15.67 -23.99 -21.10
CA LYS A 250 -16.48 -25.00 -21.81
C LYS A 250 -16.61 -26.30 -21.01
N HIS A 251 -15.50 -26.74 -20.40
CA HIS A 251 -15.43 -27.97 -19.63
C HIS A 251 -15.43 -27.74 -18.11
N GLN A 252 -15.84 -26.56 -17.64
CA GLN A 252 -15.81 -26.16 -16.24
C GLN A 252 -16.38 -27.21 -15.28
N ALA A 253 -17.51 -27.83 -15.63
CA ALA A 253 -18.17 -28.81 -14.78
C ALA A 253 -17.24 -29.97 -14.34
N VAL A 254 -16.31 -30.36 -15.20
CA VAL A 254 -15.41 -31.49 -14.99
C VAL A 254 -13.98 -31.07 -14.59
N VAL A 255 -13.44 -29.98 -15.14
CA VAL A 255 -12.03 -29.62 -14.93
C VAL A 255 -11.79 -28.69 -13.74
N LYS A 256 -12.84 -28.01 -13.22
CA LYS A 256 -12.72 -26.92 -12.23
C LYS A 256 -11.90 -27.28 -10.98
N SER A 257 -11.97 -28.51 -10.48
CA SER A 257 -11.26 -28.92 -9.26
C SER A 257 -9.83 -29.41 -9.50
N ARG A 258 -9.44 -29.62 -10.77
CA ARG A 258 -8.17 -30.21 -11.17
C ARG A 258 -7.24 -29.22 -11.87
N LEU A 259 -7.78 -28.08 -12.33
CA LEU A 259 -6.97 -27.01 -12.91
C LEU A 259 -6.11 -26.38 -11.82
N LYS A 260 -4.87 -26.08 -12.16
CA LYS A 260 -3.95 -25.30 -11.31
C LYS A 260 -4.23 -23.80 -11.47
N HIS A 261 -5.34 -23.36 -10.88
CA HIS A 261 -5.82 -21.99 -11.00
C HIS A 261 -4.78 -20.94 -10.62
N LYS A 262 -3.95 -21.23 -9.61
CA LYS A 262 -2.87 -20.33 -9.20
C LYS A 262 -1.89 -20.08 -10.34
N GLU A 263 -1.47 -21.11 -11.07
CA GLU A 263 -0.53 -21.00 -12.18
C GLU A 263 -1.16 -20.24 -13.35
N ILE A 264 -2.42 -20.51 -13.67
CA ILE A 264 -3.16 -19.81 -14.75
C ILE A 264 -3.30 -18.33 -14.44
N VAL A 265 -3.75 -17.98 -13.22
CA VAL A 265 -3.91 -16.57 -12.81
C VAL A 265 -2.57 -15.84 -12.73
N ALA A 266 -1.53 -16.50 -12.18
CA ALA A 266 -0.20 -15.90 -12.10
C ALA A 266 0.35 -15.57 -13.50
N SER A 267 0.24 -16.51 -14.44
CA SER A 267 0.69 -16.30 -15.83
C SER A 267 -0.12 -15.20 -16.53
N LEU A 268 -1.46 -15.12 -16.34
CA LEU A 268 -2.27 -14.02 -16.86
C LEU A 268 -1.86 -12.67 -16.27
N CYS A 269 -1.56 -12.62 -14.98
CA CYS A 269 -1.09 -11.41 -14.31
C CYS A 269 0.27 -10.97 -14.85
N GLU A 270 1.20 -11.90 -15.05
CA GLU A 270 2.51 -11.63 -15.63
C GLU A 270 2.41 -11.09 -17.08
N ASP A 271 1.59 -11.72 -17.92
CA ASP A 271 1.37 -11.30 -19.31
C ASP A 271 0.68 -9.93 -19.38
N LEU A 272 -0.27 -9.66 -18.49
CA LEU A 272 -0.91 -8.35 -18.39
C LEU A 272 0.10 -7.27 -17.96
N LEU A 273 0.90 -7.54 -16.92
CA LEU A 273 1.91 -6.59 -16.44
C LEU A 273 3.00 -6.34 -17.49
N GLY A 274 3.48 -7.38 -18.15
CA GLY A 274 4.47 -7.26 -19.23
C GLY A 274 3.95 -6.42 -20.40
N SER A 275 2.70 -6.67 -20.82
CA SER A 275 2.04 -5.87 -21.86
C SER A 275 1.82 -4.43 -21.43
N PHE A 276 1.43 -4.20 -20.17
CA PHE A 276 1.24 -2.87 -19.59
C PHE A 276 2.56 -2.08 -19.54
N GLN A 277 3.65 -2.71 -19.07
CA GLN A 277 4.98 -2.10 -19.05
C GLN A 277 5.46 -1.75 -20.47
N SER A 278 5.21 -2.64 -21.43
CA SER A 278 5.52 -2.38 -22.84
C SER A 278 4.71 -1.20 -23.39
N CYS A 279 3.43 -1.06 -23.00
CA CYS A 279 2.62 0.11 -23.35
C CYS A 279 3.20 1.41 -22.80
N LEU A 280 3.67 1.44 -21.57
CA LEU A 280 4.27 2.63 -20.95
C LEU A 280 5.57 3.01 -21.70
N GLN A 281 6.45 2.04 -21.98
CA GLN A 281 7.68 2.27 -22.72
C GLN A 281 7.43 2.80 -24.14
N LEU A 282 6.45 2.22 -24.84
CA LEU A 282 6.07 2.69 -26.18
C LEU A 282 5.46 4.09 -26.15
N ALA A 283 4.67 4.42 -25.12
CA ALA A 283 4.13 5.76 -24.95
C ALA A 283 5.24 6.81 -24.73
N GLU A 284 6.28 6.48 -23.98
CA GLU A 284 7.48 7.31 -23.81
C GLU A 284 8.23 7.51 -25.15
N GLN A 285 8.40 6.45 -25.95
CA GLN A 285 9.03 6.51 -27.27
C GLN A 285 8.23 7.37 -28.26
N VAL A 286 6.89 7.21 -28.28
CA VAL A 286 6.00 8.04 -29.10
C VAL A 286 6.10 9.52 -28.71
N ALA A 287 6.22 9.82 -27.42
CA ALA A 287 6.43 11.18 -26.94
C ALA A 287 7.72 11.81 -27.45
N GLN A 288 8.80 11.04 -27.50
CA GLN A 288 10.11 11.50 -27.99
C GLN A 288 10.15 11.71 -29.51
N SER A 289 9.38 10.93 -30.29
CA SER A 289 9.38 10.98 -31.75
C SER A 289 8.51 12.09 -32.38
N GLY A 290 7.61 12.72 -31.62
CA GLY A 290 6.87 13.93 -31.97
C GLY A 290 5.81 13.81 -33.09
N ALA A 291 5.57 12.63 -33.66
CA ALA A 291 4.63 12.44 -34.77
C ALA A 291 3.54 11.41 -34.43
N GLN A 292 2.29 11.84 -34.46
CA GLN A 292 1.11 10.98 -34.20
C GLN A 292 0.84 9.88 -35.25
N ASP A 293 1.48 9.93 -36.40
CA ASP A 293 1.27 8.98 -37.51
C ASP A 293 2.46 8.01 -37.72
N ASN A 294 3.26 7.81 -36.70
CA ASN A 294 4.47 7.02 -36.73
C ASN A 294 4.19 5.51 -36.56
N ALA A 295 5.10 4.68 -37.02
CA ALA A 295 5.09 3.22 -36.85
C ALA A 295 4.96 2.85 -35.35
N ASP A 296 5.60 3.62 -34.47
CA ASP A 296 5.61 3.42 -33.04
C ASP A 296 4.23 3.58 -32.40
N TYR A 297 3.43 4.57 -32.85
CA TYR A 297 2.06 4.73 -32.38
C TYR A 297 1.15 3.54 -32.78
N ARG A 298 1.38 2.96 -33.95
CA ARG A 298 0.63 1.76 -34.37
C ARG A 298 1.00 0.55 -33.50
N VAL A 299 2.26 0.43 -33.11
CA VAL A 299 2.72 -0.63 -32.18
C VAL A 299 2.13 -0.40 -30.81
N PHE A 300 2.16 0.83 -30.30
CA PHE A 300 1.52 1.21 -29.04
C PHE A 300 0.02 0.80 -29.02
N GLN A 301 -0.72 1.15 -30.06
CA GLN A 301 -2.16 0.80 -30.18
C GLN A 301 -2.41 -0.72 -30.20
N LYS A 302 -1.54 -1.49 -30.85
CA LYS A 302 -1.64 -2.96 -30.84
C LYS A 302 -1.36 -3.52 -29.46
N THR A 303 -0.33 -3.00 -28.78
CA THR A 303 0.03 -3.44 -27.42
C THR A 303 -1.06 -3.05 -26.42
N LEU A 304 -1.67 -1.89 -26.55
CA LEU A 304 -2.80 -1.47 -25.72
C LEU A 304 -4.04 -2.38 -25.90
N LYS A 305 -4.33 -2.82 -27.12
CA LYS A 305 -5.38 -3.84 -27.38
C LYS A 305 -5.04 -5.18 -26.73
N LEU A 306 -3.77 -5.54 -26.70
CA LEU A 306 -3.29 -6.76 -26.04
C LEU A 306 -3.48 -6.65 -24.51
N CYS A 307 -3.11 -5.53 -23.90
CA CYS A 307 -3.39 -5.26 -22.47
C CYS A 307 -4.87 -5.39 -22.14
N ARG A 308 -5.74 -4.79 -22.95
CA ARG A 308 -7.19 -4.90 -22.78
C ARG A 308 -7.65 -6.34 -22.87
N PHE A 309 -7.10 -7.10 -23.80
CA PHE A 309 -7.42 -8.51 -23.95
C PHE A 309 -7.07 -9.30 -22.69
N PHE A 310 -5.84 -9.14 -22.15
CA PHE A 310 -5.45 -9.84 -20.94
C PHE A 310 -6.25 -9.40 -19.72
N ALA A 311 -6.51 -8.10 -19.56
CA ALA A 311 -7.35 -7.59 -18.48
C ALA A 311 -8.77 -8.17 -18.53
N SER A 312 -9.39 -8.20 -19.70
CA SER A 312 -10.73 -8.79 -19.91
C SER A 312 -10.73 -10.29 -19.66
N SER A 313 -9.65 -10.98 -20.08
CA SER A 313 -9.49 -12.42 -19.91
C SER A 313 -9.34 -12.79 -18.44
N LEU A 314 -8.53 -12.03 -17.69
CA LEU A 314 -8.36 -12.19 -16.24
C LEU A 314 -9.68 -11.98 -15.50
N LEU A 315 -10.40 -10.90 -15.83
CA LEU A 315 -11.69 -10.60 -15.23
C LEU A 315 -12.72 -11.71 -15.46
N HIS A 316 -12.78 -12.22 -16.70
CA HIS A 316 -13.69 -13.32 -17.06
C HIS A 316 -13.30 -14.60 -16.32
N TYR A 317 -12.03 -14.97 -16.31
CA TYR A 317 -11.54 -16.17 -15.61
C TYR A 317 -11.79 -16.08 -14.10
N THR A 318 -11.52 -14.94 -13.50
CA THR A 318 -11.77 -14.67 -12.07
C THR A 318 -13.25 -14.86 -11.73
N LYS A 319 -14.16 -14.35 -12.57
CA LYS A 319 -15.61 -14.50 -12.37
C LYS A 319 -16.05 -15.94 -12.41
N GLU A 320 -15.58 -16.71 -13.41
CA GLU A 320 -16.03 -18.09 -13.63
C GLU A 320 -15.47 -19.07 -12.59
N PHE A 321 -14.26 -18.83 -12.08
CA PHE A 321 -13.56 -19.76 -11.19
C PHE A 321 -13.33 -19.23 -9.78
N LEU A 322 -14.03 -18.16 -9.36
CA LEU A 322 -13.84 -17.49 -8.07
C LEU A 322 -13.66 -18.43 -6.86
N PRO A 323 -14.49 -19.48 -6.65
CA PRO A 323 -14.35 -20.37 -5.49
C PRO A 323 -13.03 -21.14 -5.41
N PHE A 324 -12.29 -21.23 -6.51
CA PHE A 324 -11.04 -21.98 -6.63
C PHE A 324 -9.79 -21.10 -6.61
N LEU A 325 -9.96 -19.78 -6.44
CA LEU A 325 -8.86 -18.80 -6.55
C LEU A 325 -8.22 -18.42 -5.21
N SER A 326 -8.44 -19.19 -4.14
CA SER A 326 -7.91 -18.88 -2.81
C SER A 326 -6.40 -18.60 -2.83
N ASP A 327 -5.63 -19.43 -3.52
CA ASP A 327 -4.17 -19.33 -3.61
C ASP A 327 -3.67 -18.29 -4.62
N ALA A 328 -4.57 -17.72 -5.43
CA ALA A 328 -4.28 -16.69 -6.42
C ALA A 328 -4.56 -15.27 -5.93
N CYS A 329 -5.21 -15.11 -4.77
CA CYS A 329 -5.64 -13.79 -4.26
C CYS A 329 -4.46 -12.84 -4.05
N CYS A 330 -3.31 -13.32 -3.58
CA CYS A 330 -2.12 -12.49 -3.43
C CYS A 330 -1.60 -11.97 -4.77
N ALA A 331 -1.64 -12.79 -5.83
CA ALA A 331 -1.22 -12.36 -7.16
C ALA A 331 -2.17 -11.30 -7.75
N LEU A 332 -3.48 -11.47 -7.55
CA LEU A 332 -4.49 -10.48 -7.97
C LEU A 332 -4.35 -9.15 -7.21
N HIS A 333 -4.09 -9.20 -5.90
CA HIS A 333 -3.81 -8.03 -5.09
C HIS A 333 -2.55 -7.31 -5.56
N GLN A 334 -1.44 -8.03 -5.74
CA GLN A 334 -0.18 -7.47 -6.24
C GLN A 334 -0.31 -6.86 -7.64
N LEU A 335 -1.05 -7.51 -8.54
CA LEU A 335 -1.35 -6.98 -9.87
C LEU A 335 -2.04 -5.60 -9.78
N TYR A 336 -3.08 -5.50 -8.94
CA TYR A 336 -3.78 -4.23 -8.72
C TYR A 336 -2.81 -3.13 -8.27
N LEU A 337 -2.01 -3.43 -7.25
CA LEU A 337 -1.05 -2.46 -6.70
C LEU A 337 -0.01 -2.02 -7.75
N GLN A 338 0.56 -2.96 -8.50
CA GLN A 338 1.59 -2.68 -9.50
C GLN A 338 1.08 -1.84 -10.67
N ILE A 339 -0.14 -2.10 -11.16
CA ILE A 339 -0.74 -1.29 -12.23
C ILE A 339 -1.02 0.12 -11.72
N HIS A 340 -1.67 0.24 -10.54
CA HIS A 340 -2.01 1.54 -9.98
C HIS A 340 -0.78 2.34 -9.54
N SER A 341 0.34 1.71 -9.19
CA SER A 341 1.58 2.41 -8.86
C SER A 341 2.16 3.18 -10.06
N ARG A 342 1.91 2.71 -11.26
CA ARG A 342 2.41 3.34 -12.51
C ARG A 342 1.42 4.31 -13.16
N CYS A 343 0.24 4.48 -12.57
CA CYS A 343 -0.79 5.39 -13.03
C CYS A 343 -0.90 6.60 -12.09
N PRO A 344 -1.21 7.81 -12.62
CA PRO A 344 -1.52 8.96 -11.76
C PRO A 344 -2.70 8.66 -10.81
N PRO A 345 -2.69 9.25 -9.61
CA PRO A 345 -1.80 10.30 -9.11
C PRO A 345 -0.54 9.79 -8.38
N SER A 346 -0.15 8.53 -8.56
CA SER A 346 1.07 7.99 -7.93
C SER A 346 2.31 8.81 -8.29
N LEU A 347 3.20 9.03 -7.32
CA LEU A 347 4.52 9.65 -7.55
C LEU A 347 5.42 8.82 -8.47
N TYR A 348 5.14 7.52 -8.61
CA TYR A 348 5.85 6.58 -9.46
C TYR A 348 5.19 6.40 -10.84
N ALA A 349 4.18 7.23 -11.14
CA ALA A 349 3.54 7.21 -12.45
C ALA A 349 4.55 7.52 -13.56
N ALA A 350 4.39 6.83 -14.69
CA ALA A 350 5.24 7.04 -15.85
C ALA A 350 5.09 8.46 -16.41
N ALA A 351 6.20 9.05 -16.83
CA ALA A 351 6.26 10.40 -17.39
C ALA A 351 5.87 10.36 -18.89
N ILE A 352 4.62 10.10 -19.19
CA ILE A 352 4.06 10.00 -20.53
C ILE A 352 3.08 11.14 -20.82
N PRO A 353 2.86 11.51 -22.10
CA PRO A 353 1.92 12.56 -22.45
C PRO A 353 0.48 12.25 -21.99
N GLU A 354 -0.29 13.31 -21.72
CA GLU A 354 -1.66 13.23 -21.18
C GLU A 354 -2.57 12.34 -22.04
N ALA A 355 -2.54 12.53 -23.37
CA ALA A 355 -3.40 11.78 -24.28
C ALA A 355 -3.18 10.25 -24.20
N GLN A 356 -1.90 9.80 -24.18
CA GLN A 356 -1.57 8.39 -24.04
C GLN A 356 -1.89 7.88 -22.63
N ARG A 357 -1.76 8.72 -21.62
CA ARG A 357 -2.10 8.41 -20.23
C ARG A 357 -3.60 8.13 -20.07
N GLU A 358 -4.44 9.01 -20.60
CA GLU A 358 -5.91 8.84 -20.59
C GLU A 358 -6.32 7.59 -21.35
N GLU A 359 -5.69 7.31 -22.49
CA GLU A 359 -5.96 6.14 -23.30
C GLU A 359 -5.60 4.83 -22.58
N ILE A 360 -4.46 4.79 -21.91
CA ILE A 360 -4.03 3.65 -21.08
C ILE A 360 -4.98 3.49 -19.89
N ALA A 361 -5.26 4.57 -19.16
CA ALA A 361 -6.15 4.55 -18.00
C ALA A 361 -7.56 4.07 -18.39
N GLY A 362 -8.18 4.65 -19.40
CA GLY A 362 -9.50 4.25 -19.88
C GLY A 362 -9.55 2.80 -20.35
N THR A 363 -8.46 2.32 -20.96
CA THR A 363 -8.42 0.94 -21.50
C THR A 363 -8.10 -0.09 -20.43
N VAL A 364 -7.10 0.14 -19.60
CA VAL A 364 -6.62 -0.86 -18.62
C VAL A 364 -7.36 -0.76 -17.31
N LEU A 365 -7.36 0.44 -16.67
CA LEU A 365 -8.01 0.64 -15.38
C LEU A 365 -9.53 0.47 -15.49
N GLY A 366 -10.16 1.05 -16.51
CA GLY A 366 -11.60 0.89 -16.74
C GLY A 366 -12.01 -0.57 -17.00
N THR A 367 -11.14 -1.39 -17.62
CA THR A 367 -11.41 -2.83 -17.77
C THR A 367 -11.25 -3.59 -16.47
N LEU A 368 -10.31 -3.19 -15.58
CA LEU A 368 -10.05 -3.85 -14.30
C LEU A 368 -10.94 -3.35 -13.15
N GLU A 369 -11.65 -2.25 -13.33
CA GLU A 369 -12.51 -1.66 -12.29
C GLU A 369 -13.46 -2.69 -11.64
N PRO A 370 -14.13 -3.62 -12.37
CA PRO A 370 -15.01 -4.60 -11.77
C PRO A 370 -14.31 -5.69 -10.98
N LEU A 371 -12.99 -5.82 -11.06
CA LEU A 371 -12.24 -6.88 -10.38
C LEU A 371 -12.40 -6.83 -8.87
N VAL A 372 -12.26 -5.63 -8.29
CA VAL A 372 -12.41 -5.43 -6.85
C VAL A 372 -13.82 -5.79 -6.39
N SER A 373 -14.84 -5.37 -7.14
CA SER A 373 -16.25 -5.69 -6.85
C SER A 373 -16.53 -7.19 -6.89
N GLN A 374 -15.92 -7.94 -7.81
CA GLN A 374 -16.04 -9.40 -7.88
C GLN A 374 -15.37 -10.10 -6.69
N LEU A 375 -14.26 -9.55 -6.21
CA LEU A 375 -13.46 -10.12 -5.13
C LEU A 375 -13.91 -9.68 -3.73
N LEU A 376 -14.78 -8.68 -3.63
CA LEU A 376 -15.18 -8.04 -2.37
C LEU A 376 -15.80 -9.01 -1.37
N THR A 377 -16.57 -10.00 -1.87
CA THR A 377 -17.22 -11.03 -1.04
C THR A 377 -16.33 -12.25 -0.79
N PHE A 378 -15.17 -12.31 -1.44
CA PHE A 378 -14.31 -13.49 -1.40
C PHE A 378 -13.33 -13.43 -0.24
N ARG A 379 -13.60 -14.22 0.81
CA ARG A 379 -12.84 -14.22 2.07
C ARG A 379 -11.33 -14.35 1.90
N PRO A 380 -10.78 -15.22 1.02
CA PRO A 380 -9.32 -15.28 0.82
C PRO A 380 -8.72 -13.98 0.28
N PHE A 381 -9.44 -13.23 -0.54
CA PHE A 381 -8.99 -11.92 -1.01
C PHE A 381 -8.98 -10.89 0.12
N VAL A 382 -10.00 -10.88 0.98
CA VAL A 382 -10.03 -10.03 2.18
C VAL A 382 -8.81 -10.27 3.06
N HIS A 383 -8.44 -11.55 3.25
CA HIS A 383 -7.21 -11.91 3.96
C HIS A 383 -5.95 -11.41 3.24
N ALA A 384 -5.86 -11.57 1.92
CA ALA A 384 -4.71 -11.11 1.15
C ALA A 384 -4.51 -9.58 1.24
N VAL A 385 -5.61 -8.81 1.29
CA VAL A 385 -5.57 -7.34 1.38
C VAL A 385 -5.28 -6.84 2.79
N LEU A 386 -5.89 -7.45 3.83
CA LEU A 386 -5.83 -6.97 5.22
C LEU A 386 -4.65 -7.55 6.00
N ASP A 387 -4.26 -8.81 5.74
CA ASP A 387 -3.12 -9.48 6.38
C ASP A 387 -1.82 -9.27 5.59
N GLY A 388 -1.89 -8.46 4.52
CA GLY A 388 -0.77 -8.15 3.64
C GLY A 388 0.44 -7.65 4.42
N GLN A 389 1.60 -7.94 3.90
CA GLN A 389 2.92 -7.77 4.52
C GLN A 389 3.03 -6.44 5.29
N PRO A 390 3.59 -6.45 6.50
CA PRO A 390 3.71 -5.25 7.34
C PRO A 390 4.53 -4.14 6.68
N GLU A 391 5.33 -4.45 5.66
CA GLU A 391 6.15 -3.51 4.90
C GLU A 391 5.96 -3.72 3.40
N LEU A 392 4.98 -3.00 2.84
CA LEU A 392 4.87 -2.87 1.39
C LEU A 392 5.99 -1.96 0.85
N PRO A 393 6.56 -2.28 -0.34
CA PRO A 393 7.44 -1.35 -1.05
C PRO A 393 6.84 0.04 -1.18
N CYS A 394 7.66 1.09 -1.11
CA CYS A 394 7.19 2.47 -1.09
C CYS A 394 6.30 2.84 -2.29
N ASP A 395 6.54 2.25 -3.46
CA ASP A 395 5.75 2.48 -4.66
C ASP A 395 4.37 1.81 -4.64
N LEU A 396 4.14 0.86 -3.74
CA LEU A 396 2.86 0.13 -3.60
C LEU A 396 1.99 0.63 -2.44
N GLN A 397 2.51 1.48 -1.56
CA GLN A 397 1.79 2.00 -0.38
C GLN A 397 0.58 2.85 -0.78
N PHE A 398 0.78 3.79 -1.71
CA PHE A 398 -0.28 4.63 -2.21
C PHE A 398 -1.41 3.85 -2.95
N PRO A 399 -1.11 2.92 -3.87
CA PRO A 399 -2.11 2.03 -4.45
C PRO A 399 -2.89 1.21 -3.41
N GLN A 400 -2.25 0.77 -2.34
CA GLN A 400 -2.91 0.06 -1.24
C GLN A 400 -3.94 0.95 -0.54
N CYS A 401 -3.58 2.21 -0.25
CA CYS A 401 -4.50 3.18 0.34
C CYS A 401 -5.72 3.39 -0.56
N LEU A 402 -5.52 3.57 -1.87
CA LEU A 402 -6.61 3.73 -2.85
C LEU A 402 -7.50 2.48 -2.94
N LEU A 403 -6.91 1.28 -2.88
CA LEU A 403 -7.67 0.04 -2.85
C LEU A 403 -8.60 -0.02 -1.63
N LEU A 404 -8.08 0.28 -0.44
CA LEU A 404 -8.86 0.28 0.81
C LEU A 404 -9.98 1.32 0.77
N VAL A 405 -9.72 2.51 0.23
CA VAL A 405 -10.74 3.54 0.01
C VAL A 405 -11.80 3.07 -1.00
N GLY A 406 -11.39 2.44 -2.09
CA GLY A 406 -12.30 1.86 -3.09
C GLY A 406 -13.17 0.74 -2.52
N VAL A 407 -12.60 -0.14 -1.68
CA VAL A 407 -13.36 -1.15 -0.92
C VAL A 407 -14.38 -0.47 0.01
N MET A 408 -13.92 0.52 0.80
CA MET A 408 -14.75 1.24 1.75
C MET A 408 -15.94 1.93 1.09
N SER A 409 -15.78 2.47 -0.12
CA SER A 409 -16.87 3.11 -0.88
C SER A 409 -17.91 2.12 -1.41
N GLN A 410 -17.54 0.84 -1.62
CA GLN A 410 -18.43 -0.19 -2.16
C GLN A 410 -19.15 -1.01 -1.07
N LEU A 411 -18.59 -1.07 0.14
CA LEU A 411 -19.12 -1.86 1.24
C LEU A 411 -20.55 -1.49 1.69
N PRO A 412 -20.97 -0.21 1.73
CA PRO A 412 -22.34 0.15 2.12
C PRO A 412 -23.44 -0.50 1.28
N ALA A 413 -23.13 -0.84 0.03
CA ALA A 413 -24.07 -1.51 -0.88
C ALA A 413 -24.05 -3.05 -0.74
N GLN A 414 -23.17 -3.59 0.12
CA GLN A 414 -23.04 -5.03 0.30
C GLN A 414 -23.88 -5.54 1.48
N PRO A 415 -24.22 -6.86 1.51
CA PRO A 415 -24.86 -7.48 2.66
C PRO A 415 -24.05 -7.34 3.96
N GLU A 416 -24.72 -7.38 5.11
CA GLU A 416 -24.10 -7.17 6.43
C GLU A 416 -23.00 -8.19 6.76
N ASP A 417 -23.11 -9.43 6.29
CA ASP A 417 -22.08 -10.46 6.47
C ASP A 417 -20.78 -10.10 5.74
N VAL A 418 -20.87 -9.49 4.56
CA VAL A 418 -19.71 -8.98 3.81
C VAL A 418 -19.12 -7.75 4.51
N GLN A 419 -19.95 -6.83 4.99
CA GLN A 419 -19.48 -5.69 5.75
C GLN A 419 -18.75 -6.15 7.04
N ALA A 420 -19.32 -7.12 7.77
CA ALA A 420 -18.70 -7.71 8.94
C ALA A 420 -17.37 -8.42 8.62
N LEU A 421 -17.28 -9.06 7.45
CA LEU A 421 -16.04 -9.72 7.00
C LEU A 421 -14.85 -8.75 6.90
N TRP A 422 -15.09 -7.51 6.44
CA TRP A 422 -14.08 -6.46 6.31
C TRP A 422 -13.85 -5.67 7.61
N ALA A 423 -14.91 -5.46 8.39
CA ALA A 423 -14.87 -4.63 9.60
C ALA A 423 -14.36 -5.38 10.84
N ALA A 424 -14.63 -6.68 10.97
CA ALA A 424 -14.28 -7.43 12.15
C ALA A 424 -12.77 -7.72 12.26
N GLN A 425 -12.23 -7.50 13.47
CA GLN A 425 -10.95 -8.07 13.85
C GLN A 425 -11.12 -9.58 14.00
N GLY A 426 -10.45 -10.38 13.17
CA GLY A 426 -10.54 -11.84 13.19
C GLY A 426 -9.24 -12.50 13.64
N GLN A 427 -9.29 -13.81 13.90
CA GLN A 427 -8.07 -14.60 13.99
C GLN A 427 -7.63 -14.97 12.57
N GLY A 428 -6.43 -14.53 12.18
CA GLY A 428 -5.78 -14.94 10.94
C GLY A 428 -5.37 -16.42 10.99
N PRO A 429 -5.01 -17.02 9.85
CA PRO A 429 -4.61 -18.44 9.77
C PRO A 429 -3.37 -18.81 10.60
N ALA A 430 -2.60 -17.81 11.06
CA ALA A 430 -1.38 -17.99 11.87
C ALA A 430 -1.57 -17.60 13.36
N ALA A 431 -2.81 -17.59 13.88
CA ALA A 431 -3.16 -17.15 15.24
C ALA A 431 -2.83 -15.67 15.57
N ALA A 432 -2.40 -14.88 14.59
CA ALA A 432 -2.23 -13.45 14.74
C ALA A 432 -3.59 -12.73 14.56
N PRO A 433 -3.87 -11.66 15.33
CA PRO A 433 -5.10 -10.89 15.15
C PRO A 433 -5.09 -10.21 13.77
N ARG A 434 -6.10 -10.50 12.96
CA ARG A 434 -6.29 -9.85 11.65
C ARG A 434 -6.66 -8.38 11.85
N ALA A 435 -6.05 -7.49 11.07
CA ALA A 435 -6.43 -6.09 11.04
C ALA A 435 -7.85 -5.91 10.48
N SER A 436 -8.62 -4.98 11.02
CA SER A 436 -9.86 -4.52 10.40
C SER A 436 -9.55 -3.59 9.21
N LEU A 437 -10.54 -3.38 8.33
CA LEU A 437 -10.43 -2.41 7.22
C LEU A 437 -9.99 -1.03 7.72
N LEU A 438 -10.56 -0.55 8.81
CA LEU A 438 -10.21 0.76 9.39
C LEU A 438 -8.77 0.79 9.89
N THR A 439 -8.33 -0.25 10.60
CA THR A 439 -6.93 -0.35 11.05
C THR A 439 -5.96 -0.40 9.88
N ALA A 440 -6.30 -1.15 8.83
CA ALA A 440 -5.50 -1.23 7.61
C ALA A 440 -5.46 0.12 6.88
N LEU A 441 -6.61 0.82 6.80
CA LEU A 441 -6.69 2.16 6.20
C LEU A 441 -5.78 3.16 6.92
N PHE A 442 -5.89 3.30 8.24
CA PHE A 442 -5.07 4.24 9.00
C PHE A 442 -3.57 3.96 8.87
N ARG A 443 -3.18 2.69 8.89
CA ARG A 443 -1.79 2.28 8.66
C ARG A 443 -1.31 2.65 7.25
N SER A 444 -2.10 2.33 6.23
CA SER A 444 -1.75 2.63 4.84
C SER A 444 -1.72 4.13 4.58
N PHE A 445 -2.63 4.87 5.20
CA PHE A 445 -2.68 6.34 5.11
C PHE A 445 -1.45 7.01 5.73
N GLU A 446 -0.98 6.52 6.86
CA GLU A 446 0.26 6.99 7.50
C GLU A 446 1.47 6.84 6.56
N GLN A 447 1.54 5.72 5.84
CA GLN A 447 2.61 5.46 4.88
C GLN A 447 2.56 6.35 3.63
N CYS A 448 1.41 6.99 3.35
CA CYS A 448 1.19 7.90 2.21
C CYS A 448 1.35 9.37 2.58
N SER A 449 2.08 9.71 3.64
CA SER A 449 2.19 11.09 4.13
C SER A 449 2.71 12.08 3.07
N ALA A 450 3.55 11.64 2.14
CA ALA A 450 4.07 12.46 1.04
C ALA A 450 3.01 12.75 -0.04
N GLU A 451 2.06 11.83 -0.24
CA GLU A 451 1.05 11.90 -1.30
C GLU A 451 -0.24 12.63 -0.89
N LEU A 452 -0.36 13.10 0.36
CA LEU A 452 -1.60 13.66 0.90
C LEU A 452 -2.14 14.89 0.15
N SER A 453 -1.24 15.72 -0.39
CA SER A 453 -1.60 16.91 -1.16
C SER A 453 -1.83 16.64 -2.65
N LEU A 454 -1.60 15.40 -3.12
CA LEU A 454 -1.76 15.08 -4.54
C LEU A 454 -3.23 15.14 -4.97
N PRO A 455 -3.50 15.64 -6.19
CA PRO A 455 -4.85 15.71 -6.71
C PRO A 455 -5.34 14.30 -7.10
N VAL A 456 -6.49 13.92 -6.58
CA VAL A 456 -7.23 12.71 -6.95
C VAL A 456 -8.49 13.13 -7.70
N HIS A 457 -8.74 12.50 -8.85
CA HIS A 457 -9.98 12.74 -9.59
C HIS A 457 -11.12 11.98 -8.94
N VAL A 458 -12.11 12.71 -8.45
CA VAL A 458 -13.32 12.16 -7.83
C VAL A 458 -14.48 12.35 -8.78
N GLN A 459 -15.30 11.32 -8.99
CA GLN A 459 -16.56 11.45 -9.70
C GLN A 459 -17.52 12.30 -8.85
N GLY A 460 -17.64 13.58 -9.18
CA GLY A 460 -18.56 14.49 -8.52
C GLY A 460 -19.94 14.41 -9.10
N VAL A 461 -20.95 14.37 -8.25
CA VAL A 461 -22.35 14.63 -8.63
C VAL A 461 -22.55 16.15 -8.67
N GLY A 462 -22.29 16.77 -9.80
CA GLY A 462 -22.64 18.17 -10.02
C GLY A 462 -24.04 18.32 -10.60
N ASP A 463 -24.73 19.39 -10.28
CA ASP A 463 -26.11 19.71 -10.73
C ASP A 463 -26.28 19.83 -12.26
N GLY A 464 -25.27 19.56 -13.07
CA GLY A 464 -25.26 19.71 -14.50
C GLY A 464 -24.57 18.61 -15.33
N GLY A 465 -24.22 17.46 -14.73
CA GLY A 465 -23.51 16.37 -15.39
C GLY A 465 -22.26 15.92 -14.62
N PRO A 466 -21.59 14.85 -15.03
CA PRO A 466 -20.44 14.32 -14.35
C PRO A 466 -19.24 15.27 -14.52
N ALA A 467 -19.15 16.31 -13.67
CA ALA A 467 -17.97 17.15 -13.57
C ALA A 467 -16.94 16.41 -12.70
N MET A 468 -15.77 16.09 -13.25
CA MET A 468 -14.66 15.59 -12.47
C MET A 468 -14.10 16.72 -11.58
N ALA A 469 -14.37 16.65 -10.28
CA ALA A 469 -13.75 17.54 -9.30
C ALA A 469 -12.39 16.97 -8.87
N THR A 470 -11.40 17.82 -8.72
CA THR A 470 -10.10 17.47 -8.13
C THR A 470 -10.13 17.74 -6.64
N ALA A 471 -9.91 16.70 -5.84
CA ALA A 471 -9.70 16.80 -4.39
C ALA A 471 -8.28 16.33 -4.04
N THR A 472 -7.76 16.73 -2.91
CA THR A 472 -6.50 16.16 -2.40
C THR A 472 -6.75 14.72 -1.94
N LEU A 473 -5.70 13.90 -1.86
CA LEU A 473 -5.81 12.55 -1.31
C LEU A 473 -6.40 12.59 0.11
N TYR A 474 -5.96 13.54 0.95
CA TYR A 474 -6.48 13.71 2.30
C TYR A 474 -8.00 13.91 2.30
N GLU A 475 -8.49 14.87 1.52
CA GLU A 475 -9.91 15.16 1.41
C GLU A 475 -10.71 13.96 0.90
N HIS A 476 -10.19 13.28 -0.13
CA HIS A 476 -10.83 12.10 -0.69
C HIS A 476 -10.98 10.97 0.36
N VAL A 477 -9.91 10.65 1.08
CA VAL A 477 -9.93 9.62 2.13
C VAL A 477 -10.87 10.02 3.26
N CYS A 478 -10.82 11.30 3.70
CA CYS A 478 -11.67 11.81 4.78
C CYS A 478 -13.16 11.72 4.41
N VAL A 479 -13.54 12.14 3.21
CA VAL A 479 -14.93 12.08 2.74
C VAL A 479 -15.42 10.63 2.64
N CYS A 480 -14.62 9.74 2.06
CA CYS A 480 -14.99 8.31 1.96
C CYS A 480 -15.10 7.65 3.32
N LEU A 481 -14.22 7.98 4.27
CA LEU A 481 -14.26 7.48 5.64
C LEU A 481 -15.54 7.97 6.36
N CYS A 482 -15.87 9.25 6.25
CA CYS A 482 -17.11 9.81 6.83
C CYS A 482 -18.36 9.17 6.21
N ALA A 483 -18.39 8.98 4.90
CA ALA A 483 -19.52 8.31 4.23
C ALA A 483 -19.67 6.85 4.68
N PHE A 484 -18.55 6.14 4.84
CA PHE A 484 -18.55 4.79 5.37
C PHE A 484 -19.04 4.72 6.82
N ILE A 485 -18.60 5.64 7.69
CA ILE A 485 -19.06 5.75 9.08
C ILE A 485 -20.57 5.99 9.13
N ALA A 486 -21.12 6.83 8.26
CA ALA A 486 -22.56 7.10 8.20
C ALA A 486 -23.41 5.86 7.87
N SER A 487 -22.83 4.90 7.16
CA SER A 487 -23.47 3.63 6.77
C SER A 487 -23.10 2.44 7.65
N PHE A 488 -22.27 2.66 8.69
CA PHE A 488 -21.68 1.59 9.47
C PHE A 488 -22.73 0.90 10.36
N PRO A 489 -22.82 -0.45 10.36
CA PRO A 489 -23.79 -1.18 11.17
C PRO A 489 -23.58 -0.95 12.67
N PRO A 490 -24.65 -0.72 13.47
CA PRO A 490 -24.54 -0.44 14.90
C PRO A 490 -23.80 -1.52 15.71
N LEU A 491 -23.92 -2.78 15.31
CA LEU A 491 -23.25 -3.91 15.97
C LEU A 491 -21.71 -3.85 15.86
N LEU A 492 -21.18 -3.13 14.89
CA LEU A 492 -19.75 -3.01 14.65
C LEU A 492 -19.15 -1.71 15.23
N PHE A 493 -19.97 -0.84 15.83
CA PHE A 493 -19.53 0.44 16.41
C PHE A 493 -18.39 0.31 17.43
N PRO A 494 -18.34 -0.70 18.32
CA PRO A 494 -17.21 -0.83 19.24
C PRO A 494 -15.87 -0.99 18.53
N GLY A 495 -15.87 -1.62 17.34
CA GLY A 495 -14.67 -1.74 16.49
C GLY A 495 -14.29 -0.39 15.85
N LEU A 496 -15.27 0.42 15.47
CA LEU A 496 -15.06 1.78 14.96
C LEU A 496 -14.44 2.68 16.05
N ASP A 497 -15.04 2.71 17.24
CA ASP A 497 -14.53 3.51 18.37
C ASP A 497 -13.09 3.13 18.73
N ALA A 498 -12.80 1.83 18.80
CA ALA A 498 -11.46 1.33 19.07
C ALA A 498 -10.45 1.74 17.97
N ALA A 499 -10.84 1.67 16.69
CA ALA A 499 -10.00 2.06 15.59
C ALA A 499 -9.71 3.58 15.57
N LEU A 500 -10.74 4.41 15.78
CA LEU A 500 -10.60 5.85 15.85
C LEU A 500 -9.72 6.26 17.05
N LEU A 501 -9.94 5.68 18.23
CA LEU A 501 -9.14 5.97 19.41
C LEU A 501 -7.68 5.57 19.20
N THR A 502 -7.44 4.40 18.64
CA THR A 502 -6.07 3.94 18.33
C THR A 502 -5.36 4.89 17.35
N ALA A 503 -6.09 5.36 16.34
CA ALA A 503 -5.56 6.30 15.36
C ALA A 503 -5.28 7.69 15.96
N VAL A 504 -6.13 8.20 16.85
CA VAL A 504 -5.89 9.46 17.58
C VAL A 504 -4.67 9.35 18.50
N LEU A 505 -4.47 8.21 19.13
CA LEU A 505 -3.34 7.96 20.03
C LEU A 505 -2.04 7.62 19.30
N SER A 506 -2.08 7.49 17.97
CA SER A 506 -0.89 7.25 17.13
C SER A 506 0.13 8.39 17.24
N SER A 507 1.41 8.07 17.06
CA SER A 507 2.48 9.07 16.95
C SER A 507 2.41 9.88 15.64
N SER A 508 1.72 9.39 14.62
CA SER A 508 1.49 10.08 13.37
C SER A 508 0.42 11.17 13.52
N MET A 509 0.85 12.42 13.43
CA MET A 509 -0.06 13.56 13.48
C MET A 509 -1.12 13.55 12.37
N VAL A 510 -0.73 13.10 11.17
CA VAL A 510 -1.63 13.06 10.01
C VAL A 510 -2.73 12.02 10.21
N THR A 511 -2.38 10.84 10.71
CA THR A 511 -3.34 9.77 11.05
C THR A 511 -4.28 10.22 12.17
N ALA A 512 -3.74 10.89 13.19
CA ALA A 512 -4.53 11.44 14.29
C ALA A 512 -5.52 12.51 13.80
N LEU A 513 -5.09 13.42 12.91
CA LEU A 513 -5.98 14.44 12.32
C LEU A 513 -7.11 13.83 11.50
N LEU A 514 -6.84 12.84 10.66
CA LEU A 514 -7.86 12.14 9.89
C LEU A 514 -8.90 11.48 10.81
N ALA A 515 -8.42 10.82 11.88
CA ALA A 515 -9.31 10.19 12.88
C ALA A 515 -10.13 11.24 13.64
N MET A 516 -9.53 12.40 13.99
CA MET A 516 -10.26 13.50 14.62
C MET A 516 -11.34 14.07 13.70
N ASP A 517 -11.06 14.26 12.42
CA ASP A 517 -12.04 14.75 11.44
C ASP A 517 -13.21 13.77 11.31
N ALA A 518 -12.91 12.48 11.20
CA ALA A 518 -13.93 11.43 11.16
C ALA A 518 -14.75 11.37 12.48
N TRP A 519 -14.12 11.56 13.62
CA TRP A 519 -14.79 11.57 14.93
C TRP A 519 -15.66 12.81 15.10
N CYS A 520 -15.21 13.98 14.65
CA CYS A 520 -16.02 15.18 14.60
C CYS A 520 -17.26 15.02 13.71
N PHE A 521 -17.10 14.34 12.55
CA PHE A 521 -18.26 13.97 11.72
C PHE A 521 -19.22 13.07 12.48
N LEU A 522 -18.72 12.02 13.14
CA LEU A 522 -19.53 11.11 13.95
C LEU A 522 -20.27 11.85 15.06
N ALA A 523 -19.62 12.77 15.78
CA ALA A 523 -20.23 13.58 16.84
C ALA A 523 -21.33 14.50 16.31
N ARG A 524 -21.17 15.05 15.11
CA ARG A 524 -22.16 15.91 14.46
C ARG A 524 -23.32 15.13 13.83
N TYR A 525 -23.03 13.96 13.27
CA TYR A 525 -24.01 13.12 12.58
C TYR A 525 -24.84 12.27 13.55
N GLY A 526 -24.21 11.81 14.66
CA GLY A 526 -24.81 10.97 15.69
C GLY A 526 -25.74 11.72 16.64
N THR A 527 -26.17 11.04 17.71
CA THR A 527 -27.03 11.63 18.73
C THR A 527 -26.25 12.52 19.69
N ALA A 528 -26.97 13.43 20.39
CA ALA A 528 -26.37 14.29 21.42
C ALA A 528 -25.78 13.48 22.59
N GLU A 529 -26.39 12.36 22.94
CA GLU A 529 -25.92 11.46 23.99
C GLU A 529 -24.63 10.76 23.58
N LEU A 530 -24.50 10.34 22.31
CA LEU A 530 -23.28 9.74 21.78
C LEU A 530 -22.14 10.75 21.80
N CYS A 531 -22.40 11.99 21.36
CA CYS A 531 -21.42 13.07 21.42
C CYS A 531 -20.97 13.33 22.87
N ALA A 532 -21.91 13.45 23.81
CA ALA A 532 -21.61 13.66 25.22
C ALA A 532 -20.76 12.52 25.80
N HIS A 533 -21.16 11.26 25.51
CA HIS A 533 -20.37 10.09 25.93
C HIS A 533 -18.91 10.15 25.42
N HIS A 534 -18.71 10.46 24.14
CA HIS A 534 -17.36 10.58 23.57
C HIS A 534 -16.56 11.70 24.22
N VAL A 535 -17.18 12.88 24.45
CA VAL A 535 -16.53 14.01 25.14
C VAL A 535 -16.10 13.60 26.55
N THR A 536 -16.99 12.96 27.32
CA THR A 536 -16.69 12.46 28.68
C THR A 536 -15.52 11.46 28.66
N VAL A 537 -15.54 10.48 27.76
CA VAL A 537 -14.44 9.50 27.63
C VAL A 537 -13.11 10.19 27.33
N VAL A 538 -13.09 11.10 26.34
CA VAL A 538 -11.88 11.84 25.97
C VAL A 538 -11.41 12.75 27.11
N ALA A 539 -12.32 13.40 27.86
CA ALA A 539 -11.96 14.20 29.02
C ALA A 539 -11.33 13.37 30.16
N HIS A 540 -11.84 12.15 30.39
CA HIS A 540 -11.22 11.22 31.34
C HIS A 540 -9.82 10.77 30.89
N LEU A 541 -9.63 10.54 29.59
CA LEU A 541 -8.31 10.21 29.03
C LEU A 541 -7.32 11.37 29.19
N VAL A 542 -7.75 12.59 28.86
CA VAL A 542 -6.94 13.81 29.07
C VAL A 542 -6.53 13.97 30.54
N ARG A 543 -7.49 13.80 31.47
CA ARG A 543 -7.21 13.87 32.90
C ARG A 543 -6.24 12.79 33.39
N SER A 544 -6.20 11.64 32.72
CA SER A 544 -5.38 10.48 33.11
C SER A 544 -4.00 10.47 32.46
N CYS A 545 -3.72 11.35 31.50
CA CYS A 545 -2.40 11.44 30.87
C CYS A 545 -1.33 11.92 31.88
N PRO A 546 -0.20 11.21 31.97
CA PRO A 546 0.80 11.47 33.02
C PRO A 546 1.74 12.65 32.77
N GLY A 547 1.51 13.46 31.76
CA GLY A 547 2.35 14.60 31.43
C GLY A 547 2.26 14.96 29.93
N GLU A 548 3.11 15.88 29.48
CA GLU A 548 3.14 16.27 28.07
C GLU A 548 3.64 15.16 27.18
N CYS A 549 2.80 14.74 26.27
CA CYS A 549 3.07 13.72 25.26
C CYS A 549 2.19 13.96 24.03
N HIS A 550 2.53 13.32 22.90
CA HIS A 550 1.74 13.46 21.68
C HIS A 550 0.30 12.97 21.86
N GLN A 551 0.06 11.95 22.69
CA GLN A 551 -1.28 11.47 23.01
C GLN A 551 -2.13 12.56 23.68
N LEU A 552 -1.57 13.26 24.69
CA LEU A 552 -2.25 14.38 25.33
C LEU A 552 -2.56 15.49 24.35
N SER A 553 -1.59 15.85 23.49
CA SER A 553 -1.80 16.88 22.46
C SER A 553 -2.93 16.51 21.51
N HIS A 554 -2.96 15.28 21.02
CA HIS A 554 -4.02 14.82 20.11
C HIS A 554 -5.37 14.73 20.79
N LEU A 555 -5.44 14.17 22.01
CA LEU A 555 -6.68 14.10 22.80
C LEU A 555 -7.21 15.49 23.14
N SER A 556 -6.34 16.44 23.44
CA SER A 556 -6.69 17.83 23.75
C SER A 556 -7.32 18.53 22.54
N VAL A 557 -6.74 18.37 21.36
CA VAL A 557 -7.31 18.89 20.11
C VAL A 557 -8.66 18.24 19.83
N LEU A 558 -8.77 16.93 19.98
CA LEU A 558 -10.02 16.19 19.80
C LEU A 558 -11.09 16.68 20.80
N LEU A 559 -10.76 16.75 22.09
CA LEU A 559 -11.66 17.23 23.12
C LEU A 559 -12.20 18.64 22.80
N ARG A 560 -11.31 19.56 22.44
CA ARG A 560 -11.65 20.92 22.04
C ARG A 560 -12.61 20.96 20.87
N ARG A 561 -12.40 20.12 19.86
CA ARG A 561 -13.25 20.07 18.66
C ARG A 561 -14.60 19.42 18.93
N LEU A 562 -14.64 18.30 19.65
CA LEU A 562 -15.88 17.58 19.97
C LEU A 562 -16.80 18.42 20.86
N PHE A 563 -16.24 19.18 21.79
CA PHE A 563 -17.01 20.00 22.73
C PHE A 563 -17.90 21.05 22.03
N PHE A 564 -17.53 21.51 20.84
CA PHE A 564 -18.37 22.41 20.03
C PHE A 564 -19.65 21.75 19.50
N PHE A 565 -19.71 20.43 19.43
CA PHE A 565 -20.89 19.67 18.99
C PHE A 565 -21.78 19.23 20.15
N MET A 566 -21.33 19.47 21.39
CA MET A 566 -22.05 19.06 22.58
C MET A 566 -23.27 19.96 22.83
N ALA A 567 -24.43 19.37 23.05
CA ALA A 567 -25.65 20.14 23.31
C ALA A 567 -25.66 20.80 24.71
N PRO A 568 -26.31 21.97 24.87
CA PRO A 568 -26.27 22.73 26.11
C PRO A 568 -26.65 21.95 27.38
N PRO A 569 -27.67 21.07 27.40
CA PRO A 569 -27.97 20.28 28.59
C PRO A 569 -26.82 19.39 29.02
N GLN A 570 -26.17 18.71 28.08
CA GLN A 570 -25.02 17.86 28.33
C GLN A 570 -23.78 18.66 28.74
N GLN A 571 -23.64 19.92 28.29
CA GLN A 571 -22.58 20.82 28.76
C GLN A 571 -22.79 21.18 30.28
N VAL A 572 -24.02 21.28 30.74
CA VAL A 572 -24.33 21.45 32.20
C VAL A 572 -23.89 20.22 32.98
N GLU A 573 -24.23 19.02 32.47
CA GLU A 573 -23.82 17.76 33.10
C GLU A 573 -22.31 17.62 33.15
N PHE A 574 -21.63 17.99 32.06
CA PHE A 574 -20.15 18.00 31.97
C PHE A 574 -19.52 18.94 33.00
N LEU A 575 -20.08 20.16 33.18
CA LEU A 575 -19.60 21.13 34.19
C LEU A 575 -19.75 20.58 35.62
N GLN A 576 -20.79 19.79 35.89
CA GLN A 576 -20.99 19.14 37.18
C GLN A 576 -20.02 17.96 37.38
N GLU A 577 -19.82 17.11 36.36
CA GLU A 577 -18.92 15.94 36.41
C GLU A 577 -17.44 16.34 36.52
N PHE A 578 -17.05 17.36 35.75
CA PHE A 578 -15.67 17.88 35.75
C PHE A 578 -15.61 19.24 36.44
N SER A 579 -16.23 19.37 37.60
CA SER A 579 -16.27 20.66 38.33
C SER A 579 -14.88 21.28 38.44
N PRO A 580 -14.70 22.56 38.07
CA PRO A 580 -13.41 23.29 38.17
C PRO A 580 -12.93 23.43 39.62
N GLU A 581 -13.86 23.38 40.60
CA GLU A 581 -13.49 23.47 42.02
C GLU A 581 -12.61 22.32 42.50
N GLU A 582 -12.67 21.18 41.81
CA GLU A 582 -11.75 20.08 42.00
C GLU A 582 -10.47 20.30 41.23
N ALA A 583 -9.36 20.56 41.89
CA ALA A 583 -8.06 20.78 41.27
C ALA A 583 -7.63 19.67 40.32
N ALA A 584 -8.07 18.42 40.53
CA ALA A 584 -7.84 17.28 39.65
C ALA A 584 -8.49 17.41 38.27
N ASN A 585 -9.45 18.31 38.08
CA ASN A 585 -10.13 18.53 36.81
C ASN A 585 -9.52 19.69 36.00
N LEU A 586 -8.67 20.54 36.59
CA LEU A 586 -7.98 21.64 35.87
C LEU A 586 -7.23 21.18 34.62
N PRO A 587 -6.62 19.97 34.57
CA PRO A 587 -6.01 19.44 33.35
C PRO A 587 -6.98 19.30 32.16
N VAL A 588 -8.28 19.15 32.40
CA VAL A 588 -9.31 19.15 31.34
C VAL A 588 -9.59 20.56 30.88
N TRP A 589 -9.77 21.49 31.83
CA TRP A 589 -10.14 22.89 31.54
C TRP A 589 -9.10 23.68 30.78
N GLN A 590 -7.82 23.37 30.95
CA GLN A 590 -6.76 24.03 30.17
C GLN A 590 -6.86 23.78 28.66
N HIS A 591 -7.57 22.72 28.24
CA HIS A 591 -7.71 22.31 26.83
C HIS A 591 -9.07 22.67 26.21
N LEU A 592 -10.03 23.16 27.02
CA LEU A 592 -11.35 23.53 26.55
C LEU A 592 -11.40 24.96 26.02
N CYS A 593 -12.16 25.16 24.95
CA CYS A 593 -12.50 26.49 24.45
C CYS A 593 -13.86 26.91 25.00
N LEU A 594 -13.88 27.85 25.93
CA LEU A 594 -15.11 28.27 26.58
C LEU A 594 -16.11 28.98 25.64
N GLN A 595 -15.68 29.38 24.44
CA GLN A 595 -16.59 29.92 23.41
C GLN A 595 -17.65 28.91 22.97
N ALA A 596 -17.40 27.60 23.15
CA ALA A 596 -18.35 26.53 22.84
C ALA A 596 -19.58 26.53 23.80
N PHE A 597 -19.47 27.15 24.96
CA PHE A 597 -20.59 27.28 25.91
C PHE A 597 -21.55 28.41 25.53
N PRO A 598 -22.85 28.28 25.80
CA PRO A 598 -23.79 29.42 25.85
C PRO A 598 -23.31 30.50 26.81
N ALA A 599 -23.71 31.76 26.57
CA ALA A 599 -23.20 32.96 27.29
C ALA A 599 -23.21 32.84 28.81
N GLU A 600 -24.31 32.30 29.39
CA GLU A 600 -24.44 32.18 30.84
C GLU A 600 -23.52 31.09 31.40
N LEU A 601 -23.51 29.90 30.78
CA LEU A 601 -22.61 28.83 31.18
C LEU A 601 -21.13 29.20 30.97
N ARG A 602 -20.81 29.93 29.90
CA ARG A 602 -19.47 30.47 29.63
C ARG A 602 -19.01 31.37 30.76
N ARG A 603 -19.90 32.31 31.22
CA ARG A 603 -19.58 33.19 32.33
C ARG A 603 -19.35 32.38 33.62
N GLN A 604 -20.23 31.47 33.92
CA GLN A 604 -20.10 30.59 35.10
C GLN A 604 -18.81 29.81 35.06
N ALA A 605 -18.54 29.08 33.98
CA ALA A 605 -17.32 28.28 33.80
C ALA A 605 -16.07 29.13 33.91
N ALA A 606 -16.02 30.31 33.22
CA ALA A 606 -14.89 31.23 33.27
C ALA A 606 -14.61 31.68 34.71
N GLN A 607 -15.65 32.04 35.47
CA GLN A 607 -15.51 32.46 36.85
C GLN A 607 -15.05 31.35 37.79
N GLU A 608 -15.58 30.14 37.63
CA GLU A 608 -15.21 28.99 38.44
C GLU A 608 -13.79 28.51 38.17
N VAL A 609 -13.41 28.38 36.88
CA VAL A 609 -12.03 28.00 36.48
C VAL A 609 -11.02 29.04 36.95
N THR A 610 -11.30 30.32 36.75
CA THR A 610 -10.41 31.41 37.22
C THR A 610 -10.23 31.36 38.74
N ARG A 611 -11.31 31.21 39.51
CA ARG A 611 -11.23 31.12 40.95
C ARG A 611 -10.40 29.93 41.42
N ALA A 612 -10.61 28.76 40.83
CA ALA A 612 -9.87 27.53 41.13
C ALA A 612 -8.36 27.70 40.80
N ALA A 613 -8.06 28.21 39.62
CA ALA A 613 -6.67 28.40 39.18
C ALA A 613 -5.92 29.46 39.97
N VAL A 614 -6.56 30.59 40.29
CA VAL A 614 -6.00 31.62 41.19
C VAL A 614 -5.73 31.05 42.58
N THR A 615 -6.70 30.30 43.15
CA THR A 615 -6.52 29.62 44.42
C THR A 615 -5.36 28.67 44.43
N GLN A 616 -5.22 27.87 43.38
CA GLN A 616 -4.12 26.92 43.24
C GLN A 616 -2.76 27.65 43.11
N SER A 617 -2.70 28.69 42.35
CA SER A 617 -1.47 29.54 42.20
C SER A 617 -1.08 30.23 43.53
N GLN A 618 -2.06 30.73 44.31
CA GLN A 618 -1.84 31.31 45.63
C GLN A 618 -1.38 30.24 46.66
N ARG A 619 -1.88 29.01 46.58
CA ARG A 619 -1.39 27.91 47.42
C ARG A 619 0.06 27.62 47.14
N TRP A 620 0.47 27.58 45.87
CA TRP A 620 1.88 27.41 45.50
C TRP A 620 2.76 28.57 46.03
N LEU A 621 2.31 29.82 45.86
CA LEU A 621 3.03 31.00 46.35
C LEU A 621 3.23 30.97 47.88
N SER A 622 2.27 30.39 48.64
CA SER A 622 2.31 30.31 50.10
C SER A 622 2.98 29.03 50.62
N SER A 623 3.24 28.03 49.80
CA SER A 623 3.86 26.75 50.13
C SER A 623 5.39 26.82 50.24
N GLN A 624 6.06 25.72 50.66
CA GLN A 624 7.51 25.65 50.66
C GLN A 624 8.18 25.56 49.27
N ARG A 625 7.42 25.75 48.20
CA ARG A 625 7.87 25.89 46.80
C ARG A 625 8.72 24.73 46.30
N THR A 626 8.19 23.52 46.47
CA THR A 626 8.85 22.31 45.96
C THR A 626 8.67 22.21 44.44
N THR A 627 9.69 21.65 43.77
CA THR A 627 9.63 21.41 42.32
C THR A 627 8.45 20.50 41.89
N ARG A 628 7.94 19.65 42.78
CA ARG A 628 6.75 18.81 42.57
C ARG A 628 5.46 19.60 42.45
N ASP A 629 5.41 20.80 43.01
CA ASP A 629 4.21 21.63 43.00
C ASP A 629 4.15 22.56 41.76
N LEU A 630 5.26 22.64 40.98
CA LEU A 630 5.31 23.45 39.74
C LEU A 630 4.40 22.93 38.64
N ASP A 631 4.23 21.62 38.53
CA ASP A 631 3.32 21.02 37.55
C ASP A 631 1.88 21.47 37.79
N SER A 632 1.44 21.49 39.03
CA SER A 632 0.09 21.97 39.38
C SER A 632 -0.07 23.49 39.17
N LEU A 633 1.00 24.26 39.37
CA LEU A 633 1.02 25.69 39.03
C LEU A 633 0.92 25.90 37.51
N ASN A 634 1.69 25.17 36.74
CA ASN A 634 1.68 25.27 35.29
C ASN A 634 0.30 24.88 34.72
N THR A 635 -0.34 23.85 35.24
CA THR A 635 -1.73 23.50 34.91
C THR A 635 -2.70 24.63 35.23
N ALA A 636 -2.57 25.26 36.40
CA ALA A 636 -3.41 26.40 36.77
C ALA A 636 -3.19 27.61 35.83
N LEU A 637 -1.94 27.96 35.52
CA LEU A 637 -1.62 29.04 34.57
C LEU A 637 -2.12 28.76 33.16
N SER A 638 -2.00 27.51 32.71
CA SER A 638 -2.52 27.09 31.41
C SER A 638 -4.05 27.21 31.34
N ALA A 639 -4.74 26.83 32.42
CA ALA A 639 -6.21 27.01 32.52
C ALA A 639 -6.60 28.50 32.52
N LEU A 640 -5.87 29.38 33.26
CA LEU A 640 -6.08 30.82 33.21
C LEU A 640 -5.89 31.37 31.80
N LEU A 641 -4.85 30.97 31.13
CA LEU A 641 -4.55 31.38 29.75
C LEU A 641 -5.69 30.94 28.79
N ALA A 642 -6.18 29.71 28.93
CA ALA A 642 -7.33 29.21 28.15
C ALA A 642 -8.59 30.04 28.41
N VAL A 643 -8.89 30.42 29.65
CA VAL A 643 -10.00 31.32 29.97
C VAL A 643 -9.79 32.71 29.36
N CYS A 644 -8.61 33.29 29.52
CA CYS A 644 -8.31 34.63 28.97
C CYS A 644 -8.52 34.69 27.45
N HIS A 645 -8.06 33.67 26.72
CA HIS A 645 -8.20 33.61 25.26
C HIS A 645 -9.61 33.33 24.78
N SER A 646 -10.40 32.54 25.52
CA SER A 646 -11.72 32.08 25.06
C SER A 646 -12.90 32.78 25.72
N ALA A 647 -12.73 33.46 26.86
CA ALA A 647 -13.79 34.06 27.62
C ALA A 647 -13.32 35.22 28.52
N GLY A 648 -12.20 35.87 28.21
CA GLY A 648 -11.64 36.96 29.01
C GLY A 648 -12.63 38.11 29.27
N GLU A 649 -13.46 38.41 28.30
CA GLU A 649 -14.53 39.40 28.38
C GLU A 649 -15.62 39.09 29.41
N ALA A 650 -15.79 37.82 29.79
CA ALA A 650 -16.77 37.33 30.74
C ALA A 650 -16.29 37.45 32.21
N LEU A 651 -15.01 37.79 32.41
CA LEU A 651 -14.43 37.94 33.75
C LEU A 651 -14.81 39.30 34.39
N GLU A 652 -15.09 39.25 35.69
CA GLU A 652 -15.37 40.46 36.49
C GLU A 652 -14.06 41.18 36.83
N THR A 653 -14.15 42.49 37.08
CA THR A 653 -12.99 43.34 37.44
C THR A 653 -12.18 42.78 38.62
N GLY A 654 -12.86 42.22 39.63
CA GLY A 654 -12.17 41.59 40.76
C GLY A 654 -11.35 40.38 40.41
N GLN A 655 -11.82 39.59 39.46
CA GLN A 655 -11.10 38.42 38.95
C GLN A 655 -9.88 38.82 38.10
N TRP A 656 -10.04 39.85 37.25
CA TRP A 656 -8.93 40.44 36.51
C TRP A 656 -7.83 40.90 37.45
N THR A 657 -8.20 41.62 38.52
CA THR A 657 -7.24 42.09 39.53
C THR A 657 -6.52 40.91 40.19
N ALA A 658 -7.26 39.84 40.58
CA ALA A 658 -6.68 38.66 41.20
C ALA A 658 -5.69 37.92 40.29
N VAL A 659 -5.99 37.75 39.00
CA VAL A 659 -5.09 37.14 38.02
C VAL A 659 -3.81 37.98 37.84
N MET A 660 -3.97 39.32 37.74
CA MET A 660 -2.86 40.27 37.64
C MET A 660 -1.94 40.20 38.86
N GLU A 661 -2.54 40.17 40.05
CA GLU A 661 -1.78 40.09 41.30
C GLU A 661 -0.97 38.78 41.39
N VAL A 662 -1.57 37.67 41.03
CA VAL A 662 -0.87 36.39 40.94
C VAL A 662 0.27 36.44 39.92
N GLY A 663 -0.01 36.96 38.70
CA GLY A 663 1.01 37.13 37.67
C GLY A 663 2.21 37.99 38.12
N GLY A 664 1.94 39.11 38.80
CA GLY A 664 2.97 39.97 39.36
C GLY A 664 3.78 39.36 40.51
N GLN A 665 3.11 38.59 41.37
CA GLN A 665 3.80 37.84 42.46
C GLN A 665 4.66 36.71 41.90
N LEU A 666 4.21 35.97 40.91
CA LEU A 666 4.99 34.94 40.22
C LEU A 666 6.20 35.54 39.52
N TRP A 667 6.01 36.68 38.85
CA TRP A 667 7.09 37.39 38.18
C TRP A 667 8.21 37.77 39.17
N ALA A 668 7.89 38.25 40.37
CA ALA A 668 8.87 38.64 41.39
C ALA A 668 9.77 37.47 41.85
N HIS A 669 9.40 36.23 41.55
CA HIS A 669 10.16 35.05 41.93
C HIS A 669 10.98 34.43 40.78
N LEU A 670 10.83 34.91 39.54
CA LEU A 670 11.54 34.41 38.34
C LEU A 670 12.78 35.25 38.04
N ASN A 671 13.89 34.56 37.76
CA ASN A 671 15.11 35.17 37.25
C ASN A 671 15.74 34.32 36.13
N ALA A 672 16.63 34.89 35.33
CA ALA A 672 17.23 34.20 34.18
C ALA A 672 18.03 32.96 34.57
N GLU A 673 18.72 32.97 35.68
CA GLU A 673 19.55 31.84 36.13
C GLU A 673 18.69 30.62 36.54
N LEU A 674 17.52 30.89 37.14
CA LEU A 674 16.59 29.86 37.57
C LEU A 674 15.91 29.21 36.36
N VAL A 675 15.66 29.99 35.31
CA VAL A 675 15.00 29.52 34.06
C VAL A 675 15.93 28.62 33.25
N THR A 676 17.22 28.94 33.16
CA THR A 676 18.18 28.19 32.32
C THR A 676 18.42 26.76 32.80
N GLY A 677 18.22 26.48 34.08
CA GLY A 677 18.52 25.17 34.67
C GLY A 677 17.34 24.22 34.91
N GLN A 678 16.10 24.72 34.77
CA GLN A 678 14.92 23.91 35.18
C GLN A 678 13.78 23.94 34.16
N PRO A 679 13.46 22.79 33.49
CA PRO A 679 12.43 22.69 32.45
C PRO A 679 11.03 23.11 32.92
N TYR A 680 10.66 22.80 34.18
CA TYR A 680 9.35 23.19 34.72
C TYR A 680 9.21 24.71 34.90
N VAL A 681 10.32 25.40 35.22
CA VAL A 681 10.34 26.88 35.32
C VAL A 681 10.27 27.50 33.92
N GLN A 682 10.91 26.88 32.94
CA GLN A 682 10.79 27.29 31.53
C GLN A 682 9.33 27.24 31.06
N GLN A 683 8.63 26.16 31.41
CA GLN A 683 7.20 26.02 31.12
C GLN A 683 6.38 27.07 31.87
N THR A 684 6.64 27.34 33.15
CA THR A 684 5.98 28.43 33.87
C THR A 684 6.14 29.75 33.16
N LEU A 685 7.36 30.07 32.70
CA LEU A 685 7.65 31.30 31.99
C LEU A 685 6.96 31.36 30.62
N SER A 686 6.92 30.24 29.87
CA SER A 686 6.22 30.16 28.59
C SER A 686 4.69 30.35 28.70
N LEU A 687 4.12 30.07 29.86
CA LEU A 687 2.70 30.38 30.16
C LEU A 687 2.50 31.80 30.68
N LEU A 688 3.47 32.33 31.43
CA LEU A 688 3.38 33.65 32.04
C LEU A 688 3.52 34.77 30.99
N PHE A 689 4.40 34.67 30.01
CA PHE A 689 4.56 35.68 28.96
C PHE A 689 3.25 35.93 28.17
N PRO A 690 2.56 34.96 27.60
CA PRO A 690 1.28 35.16 26.93
C PRO A 690 0.20 35.71 27.89
N LEU A 691 0.21 35.28 29.17
CA LEU A 691 -0.74 35.77 30.17
C LEU A 691 -0.49 37.27 30.44
N LEU A 692 0.76 37.70 30.65
CA LEU A 692 1.12 39.10 30.79
C LEU A 692 0.82 39.89 29.51
N GLY A 693 1.06 39.32 28.35
CA GLY A 693 0.71 39.87 27.04
C GLY A 693 -0.80 40.13 26.88
N PHE A 694 -1.63 39.25 27.38
CA PHE A 694 -3.07 39.47 27.38
C PHE A 694 -3.48 40.72 28.17
N PHE A 695 -2.82 40.98 29.30
CA PHE A 695 -3.07 42.14 30.17
C PHE A 695 -2.18 43.33 29.86
N ILE A 696 -1.52 43.40 28.73
CA ILE A 696 -0.45 44.38 28.41
C ILE A 696 -0.85 45.84 28.65
N GLN A 697 -2.12 46.17 28.38
CA GLN A 697 -2.64 47.56 28.56
C GLN A 697 -2.81 47.98 30.04
N THR A 698 -2.85 47.03 30.95
CA THR A 698 -3.05 47.26 32.39
C THR A 698 -1.77 47.05 33.20
N LEU A 699 -0.69 46.61 32.54
CA LEU A 699 0.61 46.41 33.20
C LEU A 699 1.30 47.73 33.51
N ASP A 700 2.01 47.76 34.64
CA ASP A 700 2.90 48.87 34.96
C ASP A 700 4.09 48.92 33.97
N SER A 701 4.44 50.11 33.51
CA SER A 701 5.54 50.38 32.62
C SER A 701 6.88 49.78 33.10
N ARG A 702 7.11 49.79 34.40
CA ARG A 702 8.28 49.16 35.03
C ARG A 702 8.33 47.66 34.80
N LEU A 703 7.17 46.99 34.97
CA LEU A 703 7.07 45.54 34.77
C LEU A 703 7.31 45.17 33.30
N ILE A 704 6.75 45.95 32.35
CA ILE A 704 6.97 45.75 30.93
C ILE A 704 8.45 45.85 30.57
N SER A 705 9.16 46.90 31.08
CA SER A 705 10.59 47.05 30.87
C SER A 705 11.40 45.87 31.45
N GLN A 706 11.03 45.38 32.63
CA GLN A 706 11.68 44.19 33.23
C GLN A 706 11.45 42.93 32.41
N VAL A 707 10.23 42.72 31.89
CA VAL A 707 9.91 41.58 31.04
C VAL A 707 10.75 41.58 29.78
N VAL A 708 10.83 42.72 29.07
CA VAL A 708 11.66 42.84 27.85
C VAL A 708 13.14 42.67 28.15
N THR A 709 13.63 43.21 29.28
CA THR A 709 15.03 42.99 29.69
C THR A 709 15.34 41.54 29.98
N LEU A 710 14.44 40.84 30.67
CA LEU A 710 14.57 39.38 30.91
C LEU A 710 14.55 38.57 29.62
N GLN A 711 13.65 38.92 28.71
CA GLN A 711 13.56 38.26 27.39
C GLN A 711 14.87 38.41 26.61
N ALA A 712 15.44 39.62 26.54
CA ALA A 712 16.73 39.85 25.90
C ALA A 712 17.87 39.04 26.54
N SER A 713 17.88 38.95 27.86
CA SER A 713 18.87 38.14 28.60
C SER A 713 18.70 36.64 28.36
N LEU A 714 17.46 36.14 28.27
CA LEU A 714 17.20 34.73 27.99
C LEU A 714 17.60 34.33 26.57
N LEU A 715 17.29 35.15 25.59
CA LEU A 715 17.63 34.88 24.19
C LEU A 715 19.14 34.84 23.95
N ALA A 716 19.94 35.54 24.74
CA ALA A 716 21.39 35.46 24.69
C ALA A 716 21.91 34.08 25.15
N GLY A 717 21.11 33.29 25.87
CA GLY A 717 21.43 31.93 26.37
C GLY A 717 20.80 30.83 25.57
N GLU A 718 20.26 31.07 24.38
CA GLU A 718 19.60 30.06 23.53
C GLU A 718 18.55 29.21 24.25
N PRO A 719 17.43 29.80 24.73
CA PRO A 719 16.40 29.08 25.44
C PRO A 719 15.67 28.10 24.50
N PRO A 720 14.95 27.10 25.04
CA PRO A 720 14.15 26.18 24.21
C PRO A 720 13.07 26.89 23.38
N ASP A 721 12.66 26.27 22.27
CA ASP A 721 11.73 26.83 21.28
C ASP A 721 10.40 27.29 21.88
N HIS A 722 9.84 26.55 22.84
CA HIS A 722 8.57 26.93 23.49
C HIS A 722 8.69 28.24 24.30
N VAL A 723 9.86 28.54 24.86
CA VAL A 723 10.13 29.84 25.51
C VAL A 723 10.27 30.96 24.47
N ARG A 724 10.97 30.71 23.35
CA ARG A 724 11.11 31.64 22.24
C ARG A 724 9.77 32.00 21.62
N LEU A 725 8.89 31.00 21.42
CA LEU A 725 7.52 31.22 20.95
C LEU A 725 6.71 32.08 21.91
N ALA A 726 6.80 31.82 23.22
CA ALA A 726 6.13 32.63 24.21
C ALA A 726 6.64 34.08 24.26
N VAL A 727 7.94 34.33 24.02
CA VAL A 727 8.51 35.65 23.82
C VAL A 727 7.88 36.35 22.61
N LEU A 728 7.72 35.63 21.47
CA LEU A 728 7.08 36.18 20.27
C LEU A 728 5.61 36.56 20.51
N ASP A 729 4.86 35.76 21.27
CA ASP A 729 3.47 36.09 21.65
C ASP A 729 3.40 37.38 22.50
N PHE A 730 4.30 37.54 23.45
CA PHE A 730 4.39 38.75 24.25
C PHE A 730 4.74 39.97 23.40
N VAL A 731 5.75 39.87 22.51
CA VAL A 731 6.15 40.92 21.58
C VAL A 731 5.00 41.34 20.66
N SER A 732 4.27 40.33 20.09
CA SER A 732 3.06 40.64 19.30
C SER A 732 2.04 41.47 20.08
N SER A 733 1.91 41.20 21.39
CA SER A 733 0.98 41.91 22.26
C SER A 733 1.42 43.34 22.55
N LEU A 734 2.71 43.64 22.55
CA LEU A 734 3.25 45.01 22.74
C LEU A 734 2.78 45.99 21.67
N GLY A 735 2.46 45.53 20.47
CA GLY A 735 1.90 46.35 19.40
C GLY A 735 0.57 47.02 19.79
N LYS A 736 -0.16 46.44 20.75
CA LYS A 736 -1.43 46.99 21.25
C LYS A 736 -1.25 48.12 22.30
N LEU A 737 -0.02 48.34 22.75
CA LEU A 737 0.29 49.31 23.78
C LEU A 737 0.71 50.64 23.15
N VAL A 738 0.11 51.73 23.63
CA VAL A 738 0.60 53.08 23.32
C VAL A 738 1.78 53.40 24.22
N ILE A 739 2.99 53.35 23.66
CA ILE A 739 4.24 53.49 24.40
C ILE A 739 4.54 54.98 24.57
N SER A 740 4.67 55.43 25.81
CA SER A 740 5.02 56.84 26.13
C SER A 740 6.50 57.09 25.83
N PRO A 741 6.90 58.36 25.52
CA PRO A 741 8.30 58.68 25.23
C PRO A 741 9.29 58.30 26.34
N ALA A 742 8.89 58.40 27.61
CA ALA A 742 9.73 58.04 28.74
C ALA A 742 9.95 56.50 28.84
N LEU A 743 9.03 55.70 28.39
CA LEU A 743 9.13 54.23 28.31
C LEU A 743 9.86 53.80 27.05
N GLN A 744 9.76 54.56 25.97
CA GLN A 744 10.41 54.31 24.69
C GLN A 744 11.93 54.14 24.84
N ASP A 745 12.60 55.08 25.50
CA ASP A 745 14.04 55.04 25.72
C ASP A 745 14.51 53.82 26.52
N GLN A 746 13.65 53.27 27.39
CA GLN A 746 13.94 52.07 28.20
C GLN A 746 13.67 50.77 27.44
N LEU A 747 12.68 50.72 26.56
CA LEU A 747 12.27 49.51 25.82
C LEU A 747 13.06 49.30 24.54
N LEU A 748 13.40 50.37 23.83
CA LEU A 748 14.02 50.34 22.51
C LEU A 748 15.24 49.39 22.41
N PRO A 749 16.25 49.48 23.28
CA PRO A 749 17.43 48.65 23.15
C PRO A 749 17.13 47.16 23.38
N GLY A 750 16.32 46.84 24.39
CA GLY A 750 15.95 45.47 24.71
C GLY A 750 15.06 44.86 23.63
N LEU A 751 14.08 45.60 23.16
CA LEU A 751 13.12 45.13 22.15
C LEU A 751 13.81 44.98 20.78
N SER A 752 14.70 45.87 20.40
CA SER A 752 15.51 45.74 19.19
C SER A 752 16.40 44.50 19.24
N SER A 753 17.01 44.22 20.38
CA SER A 753 17.82 43.00 20.58
C SER A 753 16.99 41.73 20.50
N VAL A 754 15.80 41.70 21.12
CA VAL A 754 14.86 40.56 21.09
C VAL A 754 14.44 40.24 19.67
N LEU A 755 13.95 41.24 18.93
CA LEU A 755 13.48 41.08 17.57
C LEU A 755 14.60 40.68 16.60
N ALA A 756 15.78 41.30 16.71
CA ALA A 756 16.93 40.95 15.87
C ALA A 756 17.37 39.49 16.10
N SER A 757 17.40 39.03 17.36
CA SER A 757 17.75 37.66 17.71
C SER A 757 16.76 36.63 17.14
N LEU A 758 15.47 36.90 17.27
CA LEU A 758 14.40 36.00 16.81
C LEU A 758 14.28 35.95 15.28
N LEU A 759 14.51 37.07 14.58
CA LEU A 759 14.53 37.08 13.10
C LEU A 759 15.77 36.42 12.51
N ALA A 760 16.86 36.29 13.27
CA ALA A 760 18.09 35.64 12.85
C ALA A 760 18.14 34.16 13.25
N ASP A 761 17.04 33.62 13.79
CA ASP A 761 16.99 32.23 14.23
C ASP A 761 17.15 31.23 13.07
N SER A 762 17.85 30.14 13.31
CA SER A 762 18.09 29.07 12.32
C SER A 762 16.89 28.15 12.12
N SER A 763 15.96 28.11 13.06
CA SER A 763 14.74 27.31 12.98
C SER A 763 13.72 27.97 12.06
N TRP A 764 13.35 27.34 10.95
CA TRP A 764 12.33 27.84 10.03
C TRP A 764 10.99 28.14 10.74
N LEU A 765 10.63 27.35 11.75
CA LEU A 765 9.41 27.53 12.54
C LEU A 765 9.46 28.84 13.32
N LEU A 766 10.58 29.07 14.03
CA LEU A 766 10.77 30.31 14.80
C LEU A 766 10.91 31.53 13.89
N GLU A 767 11.62 31.40 12.77
CA GLU A 767 11.72 32.49 11.76
C GLU A 767 10.33 32.87 11.22
N GLN A 768 9.49 31.89 10.86
CA GLN A 768 8.14 32.17 10.38
C GLN A 768 7.27 32.87 11.44
N HIS A 769 7.29 32.38 12.68
CA HIS A 769 6.57 33.01 13.79
C HIS A 769 7.15 34.38 14.16
N ALA A 770 8.48 34.61 14.03
CA ALA A 770 9.10 35.89 14.24
C ALA A 770 8.64 36.94 13.20
N LEU A 771 8.57 36.54 11.92
CA LEU A 771 8.05 37.38 10.85
C LEU A 771 6.57 37.75 11.09
N GLU A 772 5.74 36.83 11.52
CA GLU A 772 4.33 37.09 11.89
C GLU A 772 4.23 38.01 13.12
N ALA A 773 5.04 37.75 14.15
CA ALA A 773 5.03 38.57 15.37
C ALA A 773 5.51 40.01 15.11
N VAL A 774 6.58 40.17 14.33
CA VAL A 774 7.09 41.50 13.90
C VAL A 774 6.06 42.23 13.07
N THR A 775 5.37 41.56 12.14
CA THR A 775 4.30 42.17 11.35
C THR A 775 3.17 42.68 12.23
N ARG A 776 2.65 41.85 13.14
CA ARG A 776 1.58 42.24 14.09
C ARG A 776 2.01 43.36 15.01
N PHE A 777 3.27 43.35 15.46
CA PHE A 777 3.83 44.44 16.26
C PHE A 777 3.93 45.72 15.45
N ALA A 778 4.47 45.65 14.23
CA ALA A 778 4.65 46.80 13.35
C ALA A 778 3.32 47.49 12.94
N GLU A 779 2.27 46.67 12.72
CA GLU A 779 0.92 47.15 12.37
C GLU A 779 0.25 47.91 13.54
N GLY A 780 0.55 47.54 14.77
CA GLY A 780 -0.09 48.12 15.95
C GLY A 780 0.70 49.19 16.69
N THR A 781 2.04 49.19 16.54
CA THR A 781 2.90 50.04 17.38
C THR A 781 2.91 51.50 16.92
N ASN A 782 3.03 52.43 17.90
CA ASN A 782 3.36 53.82 17.67
C ASN A 782 4.88 54.10 17.61
N LEU A 783 5.72 53.03 17.69
CA LEU A 783 7.18 53.09 17.64
C LEU A 783 7.69 52.77 16.23
N GLU A 784 7.55 53.69 15.30
CA GLU A 784 7.97 53.47 13.91
C GLU A 784 9.47 53.23 13.75
N GLU A 785 10.31 53.72 14.67
CA GLU A 785 11.77 53.64 14.59
C GLU A 785 12.32 52.23 14.94
N ILE A 786 11.55 51.38 15.66
CA ILE A 786 11.99 50.05 16.07
C ILE A 786 12.17 49.11 14.88
N VAL A 787 11.23 49.15 13.94
CA VAL A 787 11.25 48.23 12.78
C VAL A 787 12.53 48.39 11.96
N PRO A 788 12.96 49.63 11.58
CA PRO A 788 14.23 49.81 10.88
C PRO A 788 15.46 49.37 11.69
N GLN A 789 15.42 49.54 13.01
CA GLN A 789 16.56 49.14 13.87
C GLN A 789 16.71 47.61 13.98
N CYS A 790 15.62 46.87 13.99
CA CYS A 790 15.63 45.40 14.02
C CYS A 790 16.07 44.79 12.67
N LEU A 791 15.79 45.50 11.56
CA LEU A 791 16.16 45.09 10.21
C LEU A 791 17.56 45.59 9.82
N SER A 792 18.55 45.29 10.64
CA SER A 792 19.92 45.79 10.51
C SER A 792 20.67 45.29 9.26
N SER A 793 20.29 44.15 8.71
CA SER A 793 20.90 43.60 7.49
C SER A 793 19.97 43.64 6.29
N GLU A 794 20.53 43.82 5.08
CA GLU A 794 19.77 43.81 3.84
C GLU A 794 19.11 42.44 3.61
N GLU A 795 19.68 41.37 4.11
CA GLU A 795 19.12 40.02 4.05
C GLU A 795 17.81 39.93 4.86
N MET A 796 17.82 40.42 6.10
CA MET A 796 16.60 40.46 6.94
C MET A 796 15.52 41.37 6.33
N LYS A 797 15.89 42.51 5.77
CA LYS A 797 14.93 43.37 5.07
C LYS A 797 14.27 42.64 3.91
N ASN A 798 15.06 41.94 3.08
CA ASN A 798 14.56 41.18 1.97
C ASN A 798 13.64 40.00 2.41
N LYS A 799 13.96 39.32 3.52
CA LYS A 799 13.09 38.30 4.12
C LYS A 799 11.74 38.87 4.55
N VAL A 800 11.74 40.01 5.28
CA VAL A 800 10.50 40.66 5.73
C VAL A 800 9.69 41.16 4.54
N VAL A 801 10.32 41.81 3.56
CA VAL A 801 9.64 42.30 2.36
C VAL A 801 9.04 41.12 1.58
N SER A 802 9.81 40.06 1.37
CA SER A 802 9.31 38.84 0.71
C SER A 802 8.16 38.20 1.47
N PHE A 803 8.17 38.23 2.80
CA PHE A 803 7.07 37.72 3.62
C PHE A 803 5.80 38.58 3.47
N LEU A 804 5.94 39.93 3.48
CA LEU A 804 4.83 40.87 3.32
C LEU A 804 4.23 40.82 1.90
N GLU A 805 5.06 40.57 0.89
CA GLU A 805 4.65 40.47 -0.50
C GLU A 805 4.01 39.11 -0.85
N LYS A 806 4.11 38.15 0.03
CA LYS A 806 3.43 36.86 -0.16
C LYS A 806 1.91 37.05 -0.26
N THR A 807 1.42 37.12 -1.48
CA THR A 807 -0.01 37.00 -1.75
C THR A 807 -0.39 35.53 -1.55
N GLY A 808 -1.46 35.28 -0.79
CA GLY A 808 -1.91 33.90 -0.53
C GLY A 808 -2.18 33.14 -1.82
N CYS A 809 -1.99 31.84 -1.80
CA CYS A 809 -2.23 30.86 -2.86
C CYS A 809 -1.61 31.22 -4.21
N VAL A 810 -0.40 30.70 -4.45
CA VAL A 810 0.07 30.53 -5.82
C VAL A 810 -0.80 29.46 -6.45
N ASP A 811 -1.44 29.73 -7.59
CA ASP A 811 -2.18 28.77 -8.39
C ASP A 811 -1.20 27.73 -8.94
N GLU A 812 -0.94 26.69 -8.14
CA GLU A 812 -0.06 25.60 -8.50
C GLU A 812 -0.82 24.60 -9.35
N THR A 813 -0.31 24.30 -10.56
CA THR A 813 -0.88 23.26 -11.39
C THR A 813 -0.68 21.87 -10.75
N ALA A 814 -1.55 20.91 -11.04
CA ALA A 814 -1.43 19.53 -10.53
C ALA A 814 -0.06 18.91 -10.88
N ALA A 815 0.47 19.18 -12.07
CA ALA A 815 1.78 18.69 -12.49
C ALA A 815 2.93 19.32 -11.68
N ALA A 816 2.88 20.64 -11.44
CA ALA A 816 3.87 21.35 -10.61
C ALA A 816 3.86 20.83 -9.17
N ARG A 817 2.67 20.55 -8.62
CA ARG A 817 2.53 19.96 -7.28
C ARG A 817 3.15 18.58 -7.17
N VAL A 818 2.89 17.70 -8.14
CA VAL A 818 3.51 16.36 -8.18
C VAL A 818 5.04 16.48 -8.22
N GLU A 819 5.57 17.38 -9.03
CA GLU A 819 7.02 17.58 -9.13
C GLU A 819 7.62 18.15 -7.83
N ARG A 820 6.95 19.10 -7.21
CA ARG A 820 7.36 19.63 -5.90
C ARG A 820 7.37 18.54 -4.83
N VAL A 821 6.33 17.71 -4.75
CA VAL A 821 6.25 16.62 -3.78
C VAL A 821 7.37 15.59 -4.00
N LYS A 822 7.74 15.30 -5.27
CA LYS A 822 8.88 14.44 -5.58
C LYS A 822 10.20 15.05 -5.07
N GLN A 823 10.42 16.33 -5.29
CA GLN A 823 11.62 17.05 -4.82
C GLN A 823 11.68 17.09 -3.29
N GLU A 824 10.57 17.43 -2.61
CA GLU A 824 10.48 17.45 -1.14
C GLU A 824 10.78 16.06 -0.56
N ARG A 825 10.24 15.01 -1.15
CA ARG A 825 10.51 13.63 -0.73
C ARG A 825 11.97 13.25 -0.92
N GLN A 826 12.59 13.65 -2.01
CA GLN A 826 14.01 13.40 -2.24
C GLN A 826 14.87 14.10 -1.20
N VAL A 827 14.63 15.40 -0.93
CA VAL A 827 15.34 16.16 0.09
C VAL A 827 15.18 15.53 1.48
N PHE A 828 13.96 15.08 1.82
CA PHE A 828 13.69 14.42 3.10
C PHE A 828 14.49 13.11 3.23
N TRP A 829 14.57 12.32 2.16
CA TRP A 829 15.32 11.07 2.16
C TRP A 829 16.84 11.28 2.23
N GLU A 830 17.35 12.28 1.51
CA GLU A 830 18.77 12.66 1.57
C GLU A 830 19.15 13.14 2.97
N SER A 831 18.32 13.98 3.59
CA SER A 831 18.52 14.46 4.96
C SER A 831 18.43 13.33 5.99
N SER A 832 17.48 12.39 5.84
CA SER A 832 17.33 11.24 6.73
C SER A 832 18.48 10.25 6.59
N ALA A 833 18.98 10.04 5.38
CA ALA A 833 20.15 9.19 5.11
C ALA A 833 21.41 9.82 5.68
N GLN A 834 21.55 11.13 5.62
CA GLN A 834 22.67 11.87 6.18
C GLN A 834 22.65 11.86 7.72
N ALA A 835 21.48 12.06 8.32
CA ALA A 835 21.28 11.93 9.78
C ALA A 835 21.62 10.52 10.29
N ALA A 836 21.20 9.48 9.55
CA ALA A 836 21.52 8.10 9.89
C ALA A 836 23.03 7.80 9.75
N LEU A 837 23.71 8.41 8.77
CA LEU A 837 25.16 8.32 8.61
C LEU A 837 25.89 9.05 9.75
N GLU A 838 25.41 10.24 10.14
CA GLU A 838 25.95 11.01 11.27
C GLU A 838 25.73 10.26 12.59
N GLU A 839 24.56 9.65 12.83
CA GLU A 839 24.34 8.78 14.00
C GLU A 839 25.25 7.55 13.97
N ALA A 840 25.46 6.93 12.81
CA ALA A 840 26.39 5.82 12.67
C ALA A 840 27.87 6.25 12.89
N GLU A 841 28.26 7.43 12.42
CA GLU A 841 29.57 8.03 12.69
C GLU A 841 29.71 8.42 14.16
N TRP A 842 28.66 9.03 14.77
CA TRP A 842 28.65 9.36 16.20
C TRP A 842 28.69 8.09 17.08
N SER A 843 28.07 7.02 16.67
CA SER A 843 28.18 5.72 17.37
C SER A 843 29.55 5.07 17.21
N SER A 844 30.29 5.37 16.14
CA SER A 844 31.69 4.93 15.94
C SER A 844 32.72 5.82 16.61
N PHE A 845 32.38 7.11 16.82
CA PHE A 845 33.17 8.07 17.60
C PHE A 845 32.61 8.15 19.04
N GLN A 846 32.69 7.10 19.82
CA GLN A 846 32.60 7.26 21.25
C GLN A 846 33.93 7.90 21.71
N PRO A 847 33.92 9.17 22.19
CA PRO A 847 35.11 9.69 22.86
C PRO A 847 35.36 8.86 24.12
N TYR A 848 36.57 8.43 24.31
CA TYR A 848 37.07 7.74 25.49
C TYR A 848 36.94 8.55 26.79
N ALA A 849 35.95 9.42 26.95
CA ALA A 849 35.81 10.35 28.08
C ALA A 849 34.38 10.56 28.58
N LYS A 850 33.42 9.66 28.32
CA LYS A 850 32.33 9.49 29.27
C LYS A 850 32.60 8.15 29.98
N ARG A 851 33.12 8.24 31.22
CA ARG A 851 32.97 7.14 32.16
C ARG A 851 31.51 6.73 32.07
N ALA A 852 31.25 5.61 31.44
CA ALA A 852 29.98 4.93 31.54
C ALA A 852 29.66 4.93 33.04
N ARG A 853 28.47 5.38 33.40
CA ARG A 853 27.89 4.93 34.67
C ARG A 853 28.05 3.44 34.59
N PRO A 854 28.73 2.80 35.58
CA PRO A 854 28.88 1.36 35.54
C PRO A 854 27.48 0.79 35.32
N GLU A 855 27.31 0.01 34.25
CA GLU A 855 26.11 -0.81 34.12
C GLU A 855 25.97 -1.52 35.47
N PRO A 856 24.80 -1.45 36.11
CA PRO A 856 24.63 -2.18 37.35
C PRO A 856 25.00 -3.64 37.05
N PRO A 857 25.75 -4.30 37.91
CA PRO A 857 26.14 -5.67 37.66
C PRO A 857 24.86 -6.47 37.34
N PRO A 858 24.88 -7.46 36.44
CA PRO A 858 23.69 -8.21 36.01
C PRO A 858 22.83 -8.69 37.18
N GLU A 859 23.45 -8.96 38.33
CA GLU A 859 22.76 -9.29 39.59
C GLU A 859 21.80 -8.18 40.09
N GLU A 860 22.10 -6.90 39.89
CA GLU A 860 21.23 -5.81 40.35
C GLU A 860 20.01 -5.67 39.44
N GLU A 861 20.12 -5.95 38.12
CA GLU A 861 19.00 -5.98 37.19
C GLU A 861 18.07 -7.15 37.55
N TYR A 862 18.60 -8.33 37.83
CA TYR A 862 17.80 -9.46 38.29
C TYR A 862 17.12 -9.17 39.63
N LYS A 863 17.82 -8.53 40.58
CA LYS A 863 17.22 -8.12 41.86
C LYS A 863 16.11 -7.09 41.69
N ALA A 864 16.29 -6.10 40.82
CA ALA A 864 15.29 -5.09 40.51
C ALA A 864 14.03 -5.69 39.83
N ALA A 865 14.22 -6.61 38.89
CA ALA A 865 13.13 -7.33 38.23
C ALA A 865 12.35 -8.22 39.22
N MET A 866 13.06 -8.92 40.12
CA MET A 866 12.43 -9.74 41.15
C MET A 866 11.67 -8.90 42.18
N GLN A 867 12.21 -7.74 42.60
CA GLN A 867 11.50 -6.81 43.48
C GLN A 867 10.25 -6.22 42.85
N ALA A 868 10.30 -5.87 41.53
CA ALA A 868 9.13 -5.39 40.78
C ALA A 868 8.04 -6.47 40.70
N ALA A 869 8.40 -7.72 40.42
CA ALA A 869 7.44 -8.84 40.37
C ALA A 869 6.84 -9.12 41.75
N ALA A 870 7.62 -9.12 42.80
CA ALA A 870 7.14 -9.29 44.18
C ALA A 870 6.22 -8.15 44.62
N GLY A 871 6.55 -6.91 44.23
CA GLY A 871 5.70 -5.74 44.48
C GLY A 871 4.34 -5.82 43.77
N ALA A 872 4.32 -6.26 42.49
CA ALA A 872 3.09 -6.46 41.72
C ALA A 872 2.19 -7.55 42.32
N LEU A 873 2.78 -8.68 42.73
CA LEU A 873 2.06 -9.76 43.43
C LEU A 873 1.52 -9.32 44.81
N GLY A 874 2.29 -8.50 45.53
CA GLY A 874 1.85 -7.90 46.80
C GLY A 874 0.66 -6.93 46.61
N ALA A 875 0.69 -6.11 45.58
CA ALA A 875 -0.41 -5.22 45.23
C ALA A 875 -1.67 -5.99 44.86
N LEU A 876 -1.53 -7.07 44.09
CA LEU A 876 -2.67 -7.95 43.72
C LEU A 876 -3.26 -8.64 44.96
N ALA A 877 -2.43 -9.11 45.88
CA ALA A 877 -2.89 -9.70 47.12
C ALA A 877 -3.63 -8.71 48.05
N LEU A 878 -3.21 -7.43 48.04
CA LEU A 878 -3.90 -6.36 48.77
C LEU A 878 -5.27 -6.02 48.14
N LEU A 879 -5.36 -6.04 46.82
CA LEU A 879 -6.62 -5.84 46.09
C LEU A 879 -7.62 -6.96 46.38
N LEU A 880 -7.16 -8.22 46.42
CA LEU A 880 -7.97 -9.39 46.75
C LEU A 880 -8.52 -9.39 48.18
N ARG A 881 -7.81 -8.72 49.09
CA ARG A 881 -8.31 -8.51 50.48
C ARG A 881 -9.43 -7.46 50.57
N LYS A 882 -9.48 -6.54 49.61
CA LYS A 882 -10.42 -5.40 49.61
C LYS A 882 -11.65 -5.60 48.73
N ARG A 883 -11.57 -6.46 47.72
CA ARG A 883 -12.63 -6.68 46.74
C ARG A 883 -12.70 -8.15 46.35
N PRO A 884 -13.94 -8.70 46.05
CA PRO A 884 -14.06 -10.07 45.52
C PRO A 884 -13.32 -10.23 44.20
N ALA A 885 -12.70 -11.38 44.00
CA ALA A 885 -11.93 -11.69 42.80
C ALA A 885 -12.81 -11.71 41.56
N PRO A 886 -12.44 -11.00 40.49
CA PRO A 886 -13.12 -11.09 39.20
C PRO A 886 -13.07 -12.51 38.62
N ALA A 887 -14.05 -12.92 37.84
CA ALA A 887 -14.18 -14.28 37.30
C ALA A 887 -13.00 -14.71 36.37
N TRP A 888 -12.33 -13.78 35.76
CA TRP A 888 -11.18 -14.04 34.88
C TRP A 888 -9.85 -14.26 35.65
N LEU A 889 -9.74 -13.69 36.85
CA LEU A 889 -8.49 -13.65 37.63
C LEU A 889 -7.88 -15.03 37.95
N PRO A 890 -8.67 -16.08 38.31
CA PRO A 890 -8.10 -17.41 38.58
C PRO A 890 -7.33 -18.00 37.38
N ARG A 891 -7.81 -17.74 36.15
CA ARG A 891 -7.15 -18.18 34.90
C ARG A 891 -5.81 -17.48 34.70
N ASP A 892 -5.75 -16.19 34.92
CA ASP A 892 -4.53 -15.40 34.72
C ASP A 892 -3.51 -15.66 35.83
N VAL A 893 -3.93 -15.94 37.04
CA VAL A 893 -3.02 -16.39 38.12
C VAL A 893 -2.43 -17.76 37.81
N GLU A 894 -3.19 -18.68 37.18
CA GLU A 894 -2.65 -19.97 36.74
C GLU A 894 -1.66 -19.81 35.60
N LEU A 895 -1.89 -18.88 34.69
CA LEU A 895 -0.96 -18.55 33.61
C LEU A 895 0.36 -17.94 34.15
N LEU A 896 0.25 -17.06 35.16
CA LEU A 896 1.40 -16.53 35.88
C LEU A 896 2.19 -17.62 36.60
N ARG A 897 1.49 -18.56 37.23
CA ARG A 897 2.13 -19.73 37.89
C ARG A 897 2.93 -20.56 36.86
N GLN A 898 2.37 -20.79 35.69
CA GLN A 898 3.07 -21.52 34.61
C GLN A 898 4.33 -20.80 34.14
N LYS A 899 4.27 -19.48 33.94
CA LYS A 899 5.45 -18.67 33.58
C LYS A 899 6.54 -18.66 34.65
N VAL A 900 6.14 -18.60 35.92
CA VAL A 900 7.10 -18.68 37.05
C VAL A 900 7.77 -20.06 37.10
N GLU A 901 7.05 -21.15 36.84
CA GLU A 901 7.59 -22.50 36.80
C GLU A 901 8.51 -22.72 35.56
N GLU A 902 8.24 -22.04 34.47
CA GLU A 902 9.08 -22.02 33.28
C GLU A 902 10.40 -21.27 33.54
N LEU A 903 10.34 -20.10 34.17
CA LEU A 903 11.52 -19.37 34.65
C LEU A 903 12.34 -20.20 35.63
N ARG A 904 11.70 -20.90 36.57
CA ARG A 904 12.39 -21.79 37.51
C ARG A 904 13.14 -22.92 36.81
N ARG A 905 12.56 -23.52 35.76
CA ARG A 905 13.24 -24.51 34.93
C ARG A 905 14.47 -23.95 34.22
N HIS A 906 14.37 -22.77 33.62
CA HIS A 906 15.54 -22.11 33.00
C HIS A 906 16.65 -21.83 34.00
N VAL A 907 16.35 -21.28 35.17
CA VAL A 907 17.35 -21.02 36.23
C VAL A 907 18.04 -22.29 36.73
N LEU A 908 17.33 -23.42 36.75
CA LEU A 908 17.88 -24.71 37.15
C LEU A 908 18.65 -25.43 36.05
N THR A 909 18.41 -25.11 34.78
CA THR A 909 19.13 -25.71 33.63
C THR A 909 20.42 -24.98 33.31
N ASP A 910 20.51 -23.67 33.56
CA ASP A 910 21.75 -22.89 33.36
C ASP A 910 22.75 -22.97 34.54
N GLY A 911 22.40 -23.68 35.59
CA GLY A 911 23.24 -23.89 36.80
C GLY A 911 23.98 -25.24 36.83
N THR A 912 23.99 -25.98 35.75
CA THR A 912 24.80 -27.18 35.49
C THR A 912 25.62 -26.94 34.23
#